data_890324f7ef191eebeb6f18bce2e0954d
#
_entry.id   890324f7ef191eebeb6f18bce2e0954d
#
_cell.length_a   1.000
_cell.length_b   1.000
_cell.length_c   1.000
_cell.angle_alpha   90.00
_cell.angle_beta   90.00
_cell.angle_gamma   90.00
#
_symmetry.space_group_name_H-M   'P 1'
#
loop_
_entity.id
_entity.type
_entity.pdbx_description
1 polymer ?
#
loop_
_entity_poly.entity_id
_entity_poly.type
_entity_poly.pdbx_seq_one_letter_code
_entity_poly.pdbx_strand_id
1 'polypeptide(L)'
;MKLPLRLLLLLAVACTAWPSHAADTTKPWITSASTTRCGSVEADVLFSEQVTDASAQAAANYALSGGATIQSATLLADKRTVHLTLSSPPVGSQALTVNNVADLAGNTIAANAQVSVPFRAAPLAGLVGTYYDQNGTAAAYFTGKTLTRLDSTIDFDWSSGSPDSSIPADQFSVRWTGLILVPTSGTYDFELVADNGVRLYVNDAEIISHWLTVSNTYYATVTGLAAGNYIPLTLEFYEESGIAVSKLRWKPPGSSSYVTVPASNLFHCQNEALSLNHFNISASGSQSTCAPASVSITAIDNTGNTYVDYAGSITLGTSTGRGDWSAGSSPAPVGTLDNGSANDGAASYAFNASDAGIVKLKLAETLAQDVVVTVTNALVSGASASNTLAFRDNAFTFAEDASNKISGSDVAVAGRPHDYTASLIRKDPSTGSCGVATDYTGSRALKMWRTDSNGTWTAPTVSATSIPSSQPASNNLTLSFTSGVASFMLDTTDIGRYGLNLQDDTPSQTSSTVSGSSNTLTVRPFAIVVQGLTQGSNGNPGGSSSTDGMFAKAGVNFQATVGAYRWTAAMKSNGTDANDDGLPDSSATLANTTAGLLAPSFSSTVTLSTVSGSQTPAGGTLGTLSGGSITGFSGGSATATMQYAEVGSFLFATTSVVSNFIGSGLSLTPTVFNASGAQSARVGRFTPAGFTVGTVSLTNRSDITCASSKNFTYLGQNFQLKFTLTAVNGAGVRTKNYTGLFAMLDVTSATAWQLGGVDGSTRFLTSGSSPRLALGTASGAWGTGSSGGTASNVTLVAAAQRGATPDGPFTASFGIAPVDSDGVAMSSYNLDTDTVSGYDRTLLTTVPLRYGRLKLSNAVGSQGRVLNMPLTAQYWMDGSFQTNTSDHCTSVPPASVSFGNHRKTLTAADTTLTNSSILVANGVTTLLLAAPSGNHSGTVDVALSLDTVADNACLQPWTPGKAATAGAGLAFLRGGWCGSGYDKDPAARAAFGVFHGTDRLVDQRENY
;
A
#
# COMPACT_ATOMS: atom_id res chain seq x y z
N MET A 1 -11.01 -5.25 66.38
CA MET A 1 -11.55 -5.37 67.74
C MET A 1 -13.02 -4.99 67.67
N LYS A 2 -13.89 -6.00 67.97
CA LYS A 2 -15.31 -5.97 68.31
C LYS A 2 -16.35 -5.47 67.27
N LEU A 3 -17.03 -6.36 66.54
CA LEU A 3 -18.50 -6.41 66.38
C LEU A 3 -19.23 -6.45 67.74
N PRO A 4 -20.54 -6.08 67.83
CA PRO A 4 -21.66 -7.00 67.58
C PRO A 4 -22.91 -6.28 66.93
N LEU A 5 -23.67 -6.95 66.08
CA LEU A 5 -24.69 -8.03 66.19
C LEU A 5 -26.07 -7.56 66.78
N ARG A 6 -27.13 -7.77 65.94
CA ARG A 6 -28.58 -8.00 66.17
C ARG A 6 -29.53 -6.82 66.35
N LEU A 7 -30.56 -6.73 65.48
CA LEU A 7 -31.89 -7.24 65.91
C LEU A 7 -32.82 -7.48 64.73
N LEU A 8 -33.39 -8.70 64.72
CA LEU A 8 -34.49 -9.16 63.83
C LEU A 8 -35.78 -8.64 64.45
N LEU A 9 -36.71 -8.06 63.66
CA LEU A 9 -38.15 -8.02 64.01
C LEU A 9 -39.00 -8.31 62.83
N LEU A 10 -39.63 -9.47 62.83
CA LEU A 10 -40.77 -9.82 61.98
C LEU A 10 -41.99 -8.96 62.39
N LEU A 11 -42.66 -8.37 61.37
CA LEU A 11 -44.12 -8.21 61.43
C LEU A 11 -44.74 -8.41 60.04
N ALA A 12 -45.74 -9.28 60.03
CA ALA A 12 -46.42 -9.75 58.84
C ALA A 12 -47.63 -8.82 58.51
N VAL A 13 -48.00 -8.85 57.22
CA VAL A 13 -49.34 -8.67 56.63
C VAL A 13 -49.87 -7.25 56.52
N ALA A 14 -49.80 -6.73 55.27
CA ALA A 14 -50.95 -6.17 54.57
C ALA A 14 -50.76 -6.32 53.06
N CYS A 15 -51.59 -7.18 52.46
CA CYS A 15 -51.70 -7.32 51.01
C CYS A 15 -52.39 -6.06 50.48
N THR A 16 -51.59 -5.13 49.91
CA THR A 16 -52.13 -4.09 49.05
C THR A 16 -51.67 -4.40 47.65
N ALA A 17 -52.56 -4.51 46.73
CA ALA A 17 -52.34 -4.73 45.29
C ALA A 17 -51.29 -3.77 44.77
N TRP A 18 -50.21 -4.31 44.28
CA TRP A 18 -49.29 -3.55 43.46
C TRP A 18 -50.01 -3.17 42.15
N PRO A 19 -49.88 -1.94 41.66
CA PRO A 19 -50.31 -1.63 40.33
C PRO A 19 -49.55 -2.51 39.35
N SER A 20 -50.26 -3.26 38.53
CA SER A 20 -49.68 -3.98 37.42
C SER A 20 -48.87 -2.96 36.58
N HIS A 21 -47.56 -3.07 36.63
CA HIS A 21 -46.73 -2.38 35.63
C HIS A 21 -47.22 -2.92 34.27
N ALA A 22 -47.68 -2.04 33.43
CA ALA A 22 -47.92 -2.41 32.03
C ALA A 22 -46.65 -3.07 31.49
N ALA A 23 -46.84 -4.24 30.88
CA ALA A 23 -45.70 -4.93 30.27
C ALA A 23 -45.04 -3.95 29.33
N ASP A 24 -43.70 -3.84 29.43
CA ASP A 24 -42.92 -3.03 28.50
C ASP A 24 -43.12 -3.57 27.08
N THR A 25 -43.65 -2.73 26.19
CA THR A 25 -43.89 -3.06 24.79
C THR A 25 -43.03 -2.19 23.85
N THR A 26 -42.16 -1.38 24.44
CA THR A 26 -41.24 -0.52 23.70
C THR A 26 -40.10 -1.39 23.14
N LYS A 27 -39.82 -1.23 21.84
CA LYS A 27 -38.72 -1.95 21.21
C LYS A 27 -37.45 -1.15 21.37
N PRO A 28 -36.32 -1.80 21.62
CA PRO A 28 -35.04 -1.10 21.60
C PRO A 28 -34.80 -0.53 20.20
N TRP A 29 -34.16 0.62 20.14
CA TRP A 29 -33.65 1.21 18.90
C TRP A 29 -32.21 1.66 19.08
N ILE A 30 -31.49 1.88 17.96
CA ILE A 30 -30.11 2.36 17.99
C ILE A 30 -30.11 3.86 18.20
N THR A 31 -29.51 4.34 19.26
CA THR A 31 -29.38 5.77 19.58
C THR A 31 -28.21 6.39 18.83
N SER A 32 -27.09 5.68 18.75
CA SER A 32 -25.88 6.12 18.04
C SER A 32 -24.96 4.94 17.75
N ALA A 33 -24.07 5.11 16.78
CA ALA A 33 -22.91 4.26 16.60
C ALA A 33 -21.68 5.13 16.33
N SER A 34 -20.56 4.77 16.92
CA SER A 34 -19.32 5.55 16.83
C SER A 34 -18.09 4.66 16.77
N THR A 35 -17.00 5.21 16.24
CA THR A 35 -15.68 4.62 16.30
C THR A 35 -14.77 5.51 17.10
N THR A 36 -13.83 4.93 17.82
CA THR A 36 -12.94 5.71 18.68
C THR A 36 -11.80 6.35 17.89
N ARG A 37 -11.35 5.76 16.77
CA ARG A 37 -10.13 6.18 16.05
C ARG A 37 -10.17 5.86 14.56
N CYS A 38 -9.32 6.50 13.76
CA CYS A 38 -9.08 6.11 12.39
C CYS A 38 -8.31 4.77 12.34
N GLY A 39 -8.57 3.97 11.32
CA GLY A 39 -7.98 2.63 11.21
C GLY A 39 -8.46 1.64 12.29
N SER A 40 -9.47 2.02 13.09
CA SER A 40 -10.03 1.15 14.11
C SER A 40 -10.77 -0.02 13.50
N VAL A 41 -10.54 -1.19 14.05
CA VAL A 41 -11.35 -2.39 13.83
C VAL A 41 -12.46 -2.55 14.87
N GLU A 42 -12.82 -1.46 15.55
CA GLU A 42 -13.77 -1.44 16.65
C GLU A 42 -14.84 -0.35 16.43
N ALA A 43 -16.07 -0.65 16.85
CA ALA A 43 -17.16 0.29 16.84
C ALA A 43 -18.10 0.03 18.04
N ASP A 44 -18.57 1.10 18.66
CA ASP A 44 -19.56 1.04 19.73
C ASP A 44 -20.95 1.37 19.22
N VAL A 45 -21.95 0.57 19.61
CA VAL A 45 -23.36 0.75 19.26
C VAL A 45 -24.15 0.96 20.55
N LEU A 46 -24.76 2.13 20.70
CA LEU A 46 -25.56 2.48 21.86
C LEU A 46 -27.06 2.26 21.58
N PHE A 47 -27.69 1.46 22.41
CA PHE A 47 -29.15 1.23 22.36
C PHE A 47 -29.91 2.19 23.30
N SER A 48 -31.18 2.43 22.96
CA SER A 48 -32.09 3.30 23.71
C SER A 48 -32.35 2.83 25.14
N GLU A 49 -32.19 1.53 25.38
CA GLU A 49 -32.49 0.85 26.64
C GLU A 49 -31.59 -0.37 26.83
N GLN A 50 -31.71 -1.05 27.97
CA GLN A 50 -30.94 -2.24 28.26
C GLN A 50 -31.38 -3.42 27.39
N VAL A 51 -30.41 -4.11 26.81
CA VAL A 51 -30.60 -5.28 25.94
C VAL A 51 -30.06 -6.55 26.60
N THR A 52 -30.56 -7.69 26.13
CA THR A 52 -30.17 -9.00 26.68
C THR A 52 -28.78 -9.43 26.18
N ASP A 53 -27.98 -10.05 27.06
CA ASP A 53 -26.65 -10.54 26.72
C ASP A 53 -26.69 -11.51 25.52
N ALA A 54 -27.63 -12.44 25.51
CA ALA A 54 -27.72 -13.47 24.46
C ALA A 54 -27.99 -12.90 23.07
N SER A 55 -28.84 -11.86 22.93
CA SER A 55 -29.16 -11.24 21.64
C SER A 55 -28.12 -10.20 21.22
N ALA A 56 -27.63 -9.41 22.17
CA ALA A 56 -26.68 -8.32 21.91
C ALA A 56 -25.27 -8.82 21.57
N GLN A 57 -24.85 -9.96 22.13
CA GLN A 57 -23.53 -10.53 21.88
C GLN A 57 -23.48 -11.50 20.68
N ALA A 58 -24.58 -11.70 19.99
CA ALA A 58 -24.61 -12.50 18.77
C ALA A 58 -24.09 -11.67 17.57
N ALA A 59 -22.84 -11.87 17.17
CA ALA A 59 -22.20 -11.13 16.07
C ALA A 59 -23.01 -11.19 14.76
N ALA A 60 -23.75 -12.27 14.51
CA ALA A 60 -24.62 -12.44 13.35
C ALA A 60 -25.81 -11.48 13.30
N ASN A 61 -26.11 -10.80 14.42
CA ASN A 61 -27.17 -9.79 14.48
C ASN A 61 -26.74 -8.42 13.92
N TYR A 62 -25.45 -8.28 13.57
CA TYR A 62 -24.87 -7.04 13.09
C TYR A 62 -24.26 -7.25 11.69
N ALA A 63 -24.55 -6.38 10.77
CA ALA A 63 -23.99 -6.38 9.44
C ALA A 63 -23.58 -4.97 9.01
N LEU A 64 -22.35 -4.82 8.51
CA LEU A 64 -21.81 -3.54 8.07
C LEU A 64 -21.77 -3.49 6.53
N SER A 65 -22.17 -2.35 5.95
CA SER A 65 -21.94 -2.10 4.52
C SER A 65 -20.41 -1.98 4.25
N GLY A 66 -19.99 -2.21 3.03
CA GLY A 66 -18.56 -2.00 2.67
C GLY A 66 -17.61 -3.16 2.92
N GLY A 67 -18.11 -4.37 3.24
CA GLY A 67 -17.35 -5.63 3.15
C GLY A 67 -16.58 -6.07 4.40
N ALA A 68 -16.42 -5.23 5.44
CA ALA A 68 -15.90 -5.67 6.73
C ALA A 68 -16.94 -6.51 7.46
N THR A 69 -16.55 -7.65 8.02
CA THR A 69 -17.42 -8.53 8.79
C THR A 69 -17.27 -8.32 10.29
N ILE A 70 -18.36 -8.52 11.04
CA ILE A 70 -18.33 -8.45 12.49
C ILE A 70 -17.74 -9.77 13.02
N GLN A 71 -16.62 -9.70 13.73
CA GLN A 71 -15.94 -10.86 14.32
C GLN A 71 -16.46 -11.18 15.71
N SER A 72 -16.75 -10.15 16.51
CA SER A 72 -17.32 -10.32 17.83
C SER A 72 -18.21 -9.13 18.20
N ALA A 73 -19.14 -9.38 19.12
CA ALA A 73 -19.98 -8.37 19.76
C ALA A 73 -19.95 -8.59 21.28
N THR A 74 -19.61 -7.57 22.05
CA THR A 74 -19.50 -7.64 23.51
C THR A 74 -20.38 -6.57 24.13
N LEU A 75 -21.34 -6.97 24.93
CA LEU A 75 -22.22 -6.05 25.67
C LEU A 75 -21.46 -5.48 26.88
N LEU A 76 -21.33 -4.16 26.96
CA LEU A 76 -20.64 -3.50 28.05
C LEU A 76 -21.45 -3.54 29.37
N ALA A 77 -20.83 -3.12 30.46
CA ALA A 77 -21.43 -3.20 31.82
C ALA A 77 -22.71 -2.36 31.99
N ASP A 78 -22.90 -1.33 31.15
CA ASP A 78 -24.11 -0.50 31.11
C ASP A 78 -25.35 -1.21 30.56
N LYS A 79 -25.16 -2.41 29.97
CA LYS A 79 -26.17 -3.23 29.28
C LYS A 79 -26.91 -2.52 28.12
N ARG A 80 -26.29 -1.46 27.59
CA ARG A 80 -26.85 -0.65 26.49
C ARG A 80 -25.86 -0.47 25.36
N THR A 81 -24.56 -0.51 25.63
CA THR A 81 -23.50 -0.35 24.65
C THR A 81 -22.96 -1.70 24.24
N VAL A 82 -22.96 -1.98 22.93
CA VAL A 82 -22.33 -3.17 22.35
C VAL A 82 -21.07 -2.73 21.62
N HIS A 83 -19.95 -3.29 22.06
CA HIS A 83 -18.66 -3.15 21.45
C HIS A 83 -18.48 -4.22 20.37
N LEU A 84 -18.30 -3.78 19.10
CA LEU A 84 -18.12 -4.64 17.93
C LEU A 84 -16.65 -4.67 17.53
N THR A 85 -16.12 -5.86 17.24
CA THR A 85 -14.81 -6.04 16.60
C THR A 85 -14.99 -6.47 15.15
N LEU A 86 -14.24 -5.85 14.24
CA LEU A 86 -14.34 -5.99 12.80
C LEU A 86 -13.16 -6.77 12.22
N SER A 87 -13.35 -7.40 11.06
CA SER A 87 -12.30 -8.14 10.35
C SER A 87 -11.23 -7.26 9.72
N SER A 88 -11.54 -6.00 9.44
CA SER A 88 -10.64 -5.02 8.84
C SER A 88 -11.17 -3.61 9.11
N PRO A 89 -10.30 -2.58 9.14
CA PRO A 89 -10.75 -1.20 9.37
C PRO A 89 -11.52 -0.68 8.16
N PRO A 90 -12.81 -0.33 8.29
CA PRO A 90 -13.58 0.30 7.24
C PRO A 90 -13.17 1.77 7.06
N VAL A 91 -13.50 2.35 5.91
CA VAL A 91 -13.24 3.76 5.60
C VAL A 91 -14.54 4.45 5.22
N GLY A 92 -14.71 5.70 5.69
CA GLY A 92 -15.88 6.50 5.39
C GLY A 92 -17.12 6.07 6.18
N SER A 93 -18.27 6.67 5.86
CA SER A 93 -19.52 6.36 6.54
C SER A 93 -20.08 5.03 6.05
N GLN A 94 -20.28 4.08 6.98
CA GLN A 94 -20.83 2.75 6.70
C GLN A 94 -22.19 2.59 7.37
N ALA A 95 -23.14 1.96 6.69
CA ALA A 95 -24.41 1.61 7.30
C ALA A 95 -24.26 0.31 8.12
N LEU A 96 -24.47 0.40 9.42
CA LEU A 96 -24.59 -0.76 10.30
C LEU A 96 -26.07 -1.16 10.38
N THR A 97 -26.37 -2.38 9.97
CA THR A 97 -27.70 -2.99 10.09
C THR A 97 -27.72 -3.90 11.30
N VAL A 98 -28.70 -3.73 12.16
CA VAL A 98 -28.91 -4.52 13.38
C VAL A 98 -30.25 -5.23 13.33
N ASN A 99 -30.26 -6.52 13.66
CA ASN A 99 -31.45 -7.38 13.71
C ASN A 99 -31.45 -8.20 15.00
N ASN A 100 -32.61 -8.68 15.40
CA ASN A 100 -32.83 -9.67 16.48
C ASN A 100 -32.27 -9.30 17.85
N VAL A 101 -31.85 -8.05 18.10
CA VAL A 101 -31.48 -7.61 19.46
C VAL A 101 -32.75 -7.33 20.25
N ALA A 102 -32.88 -7.93 21.44
CA ALA A 102 -34.05 -7.83 22.28
C ALA A 102 -33.72 -7.11 23.60
N ASP A 103 -34.69 -6.35 24.13
CA ASP A 103 -34.63 -5.78 25.47
C ASP A 103 -34.84 -6.85 26.57
N LEU A 104 -34.86 -6.42 27.81
CA LEU A 104 -35.08 -7.32 28.96
C LEU A 104 -36.53 -7.82 29.06
N ALA A 105 -37.48 -7.16 28.40
CA ALA A 105 -38.88 -7.56 28.34
C ALA A 105 -39.17 -8.53 27.17
N GLY A 106 -38.22 -8.72 26.25
CA GLY A 106 -38.32 -9.60 25.10
C GLY A 106 -38.77 -8.90 23.81
N ASN A 107 -38.88 -7.58 23.79
CA ASN A 107 -39.24 -6.83 22.59
C ASN A 107 -38.01 -6.77 21.68
N THR A 108 -38.14 -7.19 20.44
CA THR A 108 -37.05 -7.23 19.48
C THR A 108 -36.99 -5.95 18.66
N ILE A 109 -35.77 -5.43 18.43
CA ILE A 109 -35.50 -4.27 17.54
C ILE A 109 -36.21 -4.41 16.21
N ALA A 110 -36.59 -3.29 15.57
CA ALA A 110 -37.18 -3.29 14.25
C ALA A 110 -36.28 -4.03 13.25
N ALA A 111 -36.90 -4.82 12.37
CA ALA A 111 -36.13 -5.55 11.36
C ALA A 111 -35.35 -4.58 10.46
N ASN A 112 -34.07 -4.91 10.22
CA ASN A 112 -33.15 -4.09 9.43
C ASN A 112 -32.96 -2.66 9.98
N ALA A 113 -33.00 -2.50 11.31
CA ALA A 113 -32.66 -1.21 11.93
C ALA A 113 -31.25 -0.77 11.52
N GLN A 114 -31.11 0.46 11.04
CA GLN A 114 -29.83 0.95 10.52
C GLN A 114 -29.39 2.22 11.25
N VAL A 115 -28.07 2.35 11.38
CA VAL A 115 -27.40 3.56 11.83
C VAL A 115 -26.14 3.76 10.99
N SER A 116 -25.80 5.00 10.71
CA SER A 116 -24.53 5.33 10.07
C SER A 116 -23.40 5.31 11.10
N VAL A 117 -22.36 4.54 10.82
CA VAL A 117 -21.12 4.53 11.61
C VAL A 117 -20.07 5.32 10.83
N PRO A 118 -19.65 6.48 11.32
CA PRO A 118 -18.66 7.32 10.64
C PRO A 118 -17.26 6.78 10.91
N PHE A 119 -16.79 5.82 10.11
CA PHE A 119 -15.40 5.43 10.16
C PHE A 119 -14.54 6.55 9.58
N ARG A 120 -13.50 6.93 10.32
CA ARG A 120 -12.60 8.00 9.90
C ARG A 120 -11.78 7.58 8.68
N ALA A 121 -11.20 8.56 7.98
CA ALA A 121 -10.29 8.31 6.86
C ALA A 121 -9.13 7.39 7.28
N ALA A 122 -8.49 6.74 6.31
CA ALA A 122 -7.32 5.90 6.57
C ALA A 122 -6.23 6.71 7.29
N PRO A 123 -5.47 6.09 8.21
CA PRO A 123 -4.37 6.77 8.88
C PRO A 123 -3.35 7.32 7.88
N LEU A 124 -2.84 8.51 8.13
CA LEU A 124 -1.80 9.17 7.35
C LEU A 124 -0.42 8.92 7.96
N ALA A 125 0.64 8.95 7.14
CA ALA A 125 2.00 8.70 7.61
C ALA A 125 2.52 9.77 8.57
N GLY A 126 3.31 9.37 9.57
CA GLY A 126 3.93 10.20 10.58
C GLY A 126 3.11 10.34 11.87
N LEU A 127 3.76 10.78 12.93
CA LEU A 127 3.15 11.09 14.22
C LEU A 127 2.96 12.60 14.35
N VAL A 128 1.96 13.02 15.12
CA VAL A 128 1.79 14.40 15.50
C VAL A 128 2.71 14.71 16.68
N GLY A 129 3.74 15.49 16.46
CA GLY A 129 4.61 16.03 17.49
C GLY A 129 4.15 17.42 17.93
N THR A 130 3.67 17.55 19.17
CA THR A 130 3.39 18.84 19.78
C THR A 130 4.52 19.19 20.73
N TYR A 131 5.22 20.28 20.42
CA TYR A 131 6.38 20.80 21.14
C TYR A 131 5.96 22.00 21.99
N TYR A 132 6.36 22.01 23.22
CA TYR A 132 5.95 23.00 24.20
C TYR A 132 7.17 23.74 24.74
N ASP A 133 7.18 25.06 24.61
CA ASP A 133 8.10 25.96 25.32
C ASP A 133 7.58 26.14 26.75
N GLN A 134 8.29 25.66 27.75
CA GLN A 134 7.92 25.81 29.17
C GLN A 134 8.12 27.21 29.71
N ASN A 135 8.41 28.19 28.86
CA ASN A 135 8.63 29.61 29.20
C ASN A 135 9.65 29.83 30.34
N GLY A 136 10.71 28.99 30.37
CA GLY A 136 11.73 29.04 31.41
C GLY A 136 11.26 28.58 32.80
N THR A 137 10.14 27.87 32.88
CA THR A 137 9.61 27.35 34.15
C THR A 137 9.87 25.85 34.23
N ALA A 138 10.78 25.42 35.06
CA ALA A 138 11.07 24.01 35.31
C ALA A 138 9.81 23.26 35.76
N ALA A 139 9.64 22.05 35.24
CA ALA A 139 8.50 21.17 35.49
C ALA A 139 7.11 21.66 35.01
N ALA A 140 7.05 22.73 34.22
CA ALA A 140 5.81 23.18 33.56
C ALA A 140 5.54 22.42 32.25
N TYR A 141 5.65 21.09 32.29
CA TYR A 141 5.54 20.21 31.13
C TYR A 141 4.21 20.37 30.39
N PHE A 142 4.28 20.35 29.05
CA PHE A 142 3.13 20.45 28.14
C PHE A 142 2.30 21.73 28.30
N THR A 143 2.97 22.82 28.64
CA THR A 143 2.38 24.16 28.77
C THR A 143 3.22 25.19 28.00
N GLY A 144 2.68 26.41 27.83
CA GLY A 144 3.37 27.50 27.13
C GLY A 144 3.11 27.52 25.63
N LYS A 145 4.03 28.18 24.89
CA LYS A 145 3.95 28.27 23.42
C LYS A 145 4.12 26.91 22.79
N THR A 146 3.32 26.60 21.79
CA THR A 146 3.34 25.33 21.11
C THR A 146 3.70 25.44 19.65
N LEU A 147 4.45 24.42 19.17
CA LEU A 147 4.65 24.11 17.77
C LEU A 147 4.10 22.71 17.52
N THR A 148 3.24 22.54 16.53
CA THR A 148 2.77 21.22 16.10
C THR A 148 3.30 20.94 14.70
N ARG A 149 3.92 19.76 14.52
CA ARG A 149 4.41 19.29 13.21
C ARG A 149 4.23 17.78 13.07
N LEU A 150 4.35 17.28 11.85
CA LEU A 150 4.40 15.84 11.58
C LEU A 150 5.84 15.35 11.61
N ASP A 151 6.12 14.39 12.47
CA ASP A 151 7.41 13.72 12.56
C ASP A 151 7.29 12.31 11.98
N SER A 152 8.09 12.02 10.97
CA SER A 152 8.04 10.73 10.27
C SER A 152 8.58 9.57 11.11
N THR A 153 9.50 9.88 12.05
CA THR A 153 10.09 8.94 13.02
C THR A 153 10.38 9.67 14.31
N ILE A 154 10.61 8.96 15.41
CA ILE A 154 11.17 9.52 16.63
C ILE A 154 12.61 9.02 16.73
N ASP A 155 13.55 9.73 16.13
CA ASP A 155 14.99 9.45 16.16
C ASP A 155 15.77 10.76 16.23
N PHE A 156 15.52 11.50 17.31
CA PHE A 156 16.03 12.85 17.49
C PHE A 156 17.25 12.85 18.39
N ASP A 157 18.25 13.62 17.95
CA ASP A 157 19.44 13.97 18.72
C ASP A 157 19.72 15.45 18.44
N TRP A 158 19.19 16.29 19.29
CA TRP A 158 19.37 17.75 19.15
C TRP A 158 20.68 18.23 19.76
N SER A 159 21.40 17.31 20.45
CA SER A 159 22.58 17.70 21.23
C SER A 159 22.26 18.87 22.18
N SER A 160 23.04 19.95 22.19
CA SER A 160 22.73 21.18 22.92
C SER A 160 21.89 22.21 22.13
N GLY A 161 21.24 21.75 21.04
CA GLY A 161 20.40 22.59 20.17
C GLY A 161 18.92 22.47 20.48
N SER A 162 18.10 23.27 19.79
CA SER A 162 16.65 23.24 19.91
C SER A 162 15.99 22.36 18.83
N PRO A 163 14.77 21.85 19.07
CA PRO A 163 14.00 21.11 18.05
C PRO A 163 13.50 21.99 16.90
N ASP A 164 13.34 23.30 17.15
CA ASP A 164 12.89 24.30 16.18
C ASP A 164 13.27 25.69 16.66
N SER A 165 13.39 26.67 15.75
CA SER A 165 13.72 28.06 16.10
C SER A 165 12.71 28.75 17.03
N SER A 166 11.50 28.23 17.13
CA SER A 166 10.41 28.72 18.01
C SER A 166 10.37 28.06 19.39
N ILE A 167 11.17 27.02 19.60
CA ILE A 167 11.26 26.23 20.86
C ILE A 167 12.68 26.40 21.41
N PRO A 168 12.89 26.63 22.69
CA PRO A 168 14.22 26.78 23.28
C PRO A 168 15.03 25.48 23.25
N ALA A 169 16.35 25.55 23.44
CA ALA A 169 17.22 24.37 23.52
C ALA A 169 17.01 23.59 24.82
N ASP A 170 16.72 24.30 25.91
CA ASP A 170 16.45 23.77 27.25
C ASP A 170 15.02 24.10 27.68
N GLN A 171 14.48 23.33 28.62
CA GLN A 171 13.16 23.55 29.25
C GLN A 171 12.02 23.50 28.21
N PHE A 172 12.03 22.45 27.43
CA PHE A 172 10.93 22.12 26.53
C PHE A 172 10.40 20.70 26.76
N SER A 173 9.19 20.44 26.28
CA SER A 173 8.61 19.10 26.30
C SER A 173 7.94 18.81 24.96
N VAL A 174 7.85 17.51 24.64
CA VAL A 174 7.23 17.07 23.39
C VAL A 174 6.27 15.94 23.70
N ARG A 175 5.11 15.97 23.08
CA ARG A 175 4.18 14.83 23.04
C ARG A 175 3.96 14.42 21.59
N TRP A 176 4.38 13.19 21.26
CA TRP A 176 4.03 12.57 20.00
C TRP A 176 2.81 11.67 20.20
N THR A 177 1.82 11.87 19.36
CA THR A 177 0.58 11.06 19.36
C THR A 177 0.31 10.50 18.00
N GLY A 178 -0.27 9.31 17.96
CA GLY A 178 -0.68 8.67 16.72
C GLY A 178 -0.86 7.17 16.86
N LEU A 179 -0.49 6.44 15.82
CA LEU A 179 -0.71 5.01 15.71
C LEU A 179 0.59 4.33 15.25
N ILE A 180 0.83 3.12 15.73
CA ILE A 180 1.87 2.24 15.23
C ILE A 180 1.23 1.06 14.48
N LEU A 181 1.61 0.87 13.22
CA LEU A 181 1.19 -0.27 12.42
C LEU A 181 2.04 -1.49 12.76
N VAL A 182 1.40 -2.56 13.16
CA VAL A 182 2.03 -3.84 13.51
C VAL A 182 2.26 -4.66 12.24
N PRO A 183 3.52 -4.88 11.76
CA PRO A 183 3.77 -5.63 10.53
C PRO A 183 3.65 -7.15 10.68
N THR A 184 3.88 -7.70 11.88
CA THR A 184 3.89 -9.15 12.14
C THR A 184 3.27 -9.43 13.49
N SER A 185 2.39 -10.42 13.59
CA SER A 185 1.79 -10.80 14.87
C SER A 185 2.82 -11.37 15.85
N GLY A 186 2.74 -10.97 17.13
CA GLY A 186 3.60 -11.50 18.16
C GLY A 186 3.96 -10.53 19.27
N THR A 187 5.14 -10.77 19.86
CA THR A 187 5.71 -9.98 20.94
C THR A 187 6.71 -8.97 20.41
N TYR A 188 6.61 -7.73 20.84
CA TYR A 188 7.50 -6.63 20.47
C TYR A 188 8.24 -6.13 21.70
N ASP A 189 9.55 -6.03 21.60
CA ASP A 189 10.36 -5.34 22.59
C ASP A 189 10.58 -3.89 22.12
N PHE A 190 10.30 -2.91 22.97
CA PHE A 190 10.52 -1.50 22.74
C PHE A 190 11.77 -1.01 23.50
N GLU A 191 12.53 -0.13 22.87
CA GLU A 191 13.68 0.55 23.43
C GLU A 191 13.50 2.07 23.27
N LEU A 192 13.64 2.81 24.36
CA LEU A 192 13.70 4.27 24.35
C LEU A 192 15.08 4.73 24.80
N VAL A 193 15.77 5.49 23.95
CA VAL A 193 16.98 6.22 24.33
C VAL A 193 16.58 7.68 24.57
N ALA A 194 16.75 8.16 25.77
CA ALA A 194 16.31 9.51 26.13
C ALA A 194 17.29 10.23 27.06
N ASP A 195 17.35 11.53 26.85
CA ASP A 195 17.95 12.55 27.70
C ASP A 195 17.07 13.81 27.59
N ASN A 196 16.19 14.14 28.55
CA ASN A 196 16.04 13.60 29.90
C ASN A 196 14.86 12.59 30.02
N GLY A 197 13.68 13.04 30.50
CA GLY A 197 12.59 12.17 30.91
C GLY A 197 11.66 11.71 29.78
N VAL A 198 11.18 10.44 29.87
CA VAL A 198 10.28 9.83 28.87
C VAL A 198 9.18 9.02 29.49
N ARG A 199 8.05 8.96 28.76
CA ARG A 199 6.98 7.98 28.95
C ARG A 199 6.53 7.45 27.60
N LEU A 200 6.28 6.16 27.54
CA LEU A 200 5.75 5.49 26.34
C LEU A 200 4.46 4.76 26.66
N TYR A 201 3.44 5.06 25.88
CA TYR A 201 2.15 4.38 25.91
C TYR A 201 1.94 3.64 24.60
N VAL A 202 1.63 2.35 24.69
CA VAL A 202 1.26 1.51 23.55
C VAL A 202 -0.06 0.85 23.88
N ASN A 203 -1.04 0.97 22.98
CA ASN A 203 -2.42 0.53 23.20
C ASN A 203 -3.04 1.11 24.48
N ASP A 204 -2.80 2.40 24.73
CA ASP A 204 -3.20 3.17 25.90
C ASP A 204 -2.62 2.69 27.25
N ALA A 205 -1.76 1.69 27.23
CA ALA A 205 -1.06 1.23 28.42
C ALA A 205 0.30 1.92 28.53
N GLU A 206 0.60 2.50 29.70
CA GLU A 206 1.93 3.03 30.01
C GLU A 206 2.90 1.84 30.19
N ILE A 207 3.82 1.67 29.23
CA ILE A 207 4.78 0.56 29.21
C ILE A 207 6.19 0.98 29.65
N ILE A 208 6.54 2.28 29.50
CA ILE A 208 7.77 2.87 30.01
C ILE A 208 7.39 4.17 30.71
N SER A 209 7.87 4.38 31.94
CA SER A 209 7.63 5.55 32.75
C SER A 209 8.91 5.92 33.51
N HIS A 210 9.69 6.79 32.90
CA HIS A 210 10.94 7.31 33.49
C HIS A 210 11.02 8.83 33.35
N TRP A 211 10.30 9.54 34.22
CA TRP A 211 10.20 11.00 34.23
C TRP A 211 11.30 11.57 35.17
N LEU A 212 12.57 11.40 34.72
CA LEU A 212 13.78 11.72 35.50
C LEU A 212 14.77 12.55 34.65
N THR A 213 15.58 13.36 35.31
CA THR A 213 16.61 14.22 34.70
C THR A 213 17.92 13.46 34.41
N VAL A 214 17.85 12.26 33.89
CA VAL A 214 19.03 11.42 33.60
C VAL A 214 18.95 10.83 32.20
N SER A 215 20.09 10.82 31.55
CA SER A 215 20.26 10.13 30.24
C SER A 215 20.32 8.63 30.45
N ASN A 216 19.45 7.87 29.74
CA ASN A 216 19.46 6.41 29.84
C ASN A 216 18.74 5.75 28.65
N THR A 217 18.84 4.43 28.57
CA THR A 217 18.08 3.59 27.66
C THR A 217 17.13 2.69 28.45
N TYR A 218 15.86 2.70 28.07
CA TYR A 218 14.77 2.02 28.77
C TYR A 218 14.13 0.98 27.85
N TYR A 219 13.62 -0.11 28.43
CA TYR A 219 13.08 -1.25 27.72
C TYR A 219 11.71 -1.66 28.23
N ALA A 220 10.83 -2.10 27.33
CA ALA A 220 9.55 -2.71 27.66
C ALA A 220 9.14 -3.73 26.60
N THR A 221 8.33 -4.72 27.00
CA THR A 221 7.82 -5.76 26.11
C THR A 221 6.29 -5.71 26.05
N VAL A 222 5.74 -5.73 24.83
CA VAL A 222 4.29 -5.81 24.57
C VAL A 222 3.98 -7.11 23.85
N THR A 223 3.09 -7.91 24.41
CA THR A 223 2.71 -9.23 23.86
C THR A 223 1.36 -9.17 23.14
N GLY A 224 1.15 -10.08 22.20
CA GLY A 224 -0.17 -10.29 21.59
C GLY A 224 -0.59 -9.26 20.54
N LEU A 225 0.35 -8.47 20.00
CA LEU A 225 0.03 -7.55 18.91
C LEU A 225 -0.28 -8.33 17.63
N ALA A 226 -1.36 -7.96 16.93
CA ALA A 226 -1.81 -8.61 15.71
C ALA A 226 -1.37 -7.84 14.46
N ALA A 227 -0.85 -8.54 13.45
CA ALA A 227 -0.41 -7.96 12.21
C ALA A 227 -1.54 -7.22 11.48
N GLY A 228 -1.23 -6.06 10.89
CA GLY A 228 -2.18 -5.21 10.17
C GLY A 228 -2.96 -4.24 11.05
N ASN A 229 -2.87 -4.34 12.36
CA ASN A 229 -3.56 -3.43 13.28
C ASN A 229 -2.78 -2.13 13.49
N TYR A 230 -3.53 -1.03 13.56
CA TYR A 230 -3.06 0.29 13.99
C TYR A 230 -3.29 0.43 15.49
N ILE A 231 -2.21 0.42 16.25
CA ILE A 231 -2.24 0.46 17.72
C ILE A 231 -1.93 1.88 18.19
N PRO A 232 -2.69 2.46 19.13
CA PRO A 232 -2.38 3.76 19.72
C PRO A 232 -0.97 3.84 20.25
N LEU A 233 -0.29 4.93 19.92
CA LEU A 233 1.05 5.26 20.38
C LEU A 233 1.06 6.68 20.92
N THR A 234 1.52 6.86 22.15
CA THR A 234 1.86 8.18 22.71
C THR A 234 3.26 8.08 23.32
N LEU A 235 4.13 9.02 22.93
CA LEU A 235 5.43 9.19 23.56
C LEU A 235 5.51 10.62 24.11
N GLU A 236 5.84 10.74 25.36
CA GLU A 236 6.09 12.00 26.06
C GLU A 236 7.57 12.11 26.39
N PHE A 237 8.12 13.28 26.14
CA PHE A 237 9.53 13.61 26.40
C PHE A 237 9.64 14.98 27.01
N TYR A 238 10.63 15.19 27.87
CA TYR A 238 11.04 16.55 28.26
C TYR A 238 12.56 16.66 28.31
N GLU A 239 13.02 17.87 28.03
CA GLU A 239 14.38 18.34 28.21
C GLU A 239 14.40 19.43 29.28
N GLU A 240 15.26 19.30 30.29
CA GLU A 240 15.43 20.31 31.32
C GLU A 240 16.64 21.23 31.05
N SER A 241 17.79 20.62 30.73
CA SER A 241 19.01 21.35 30.38
C SER A 241 20.07 20.40 29.83
N GLY A 242 20.81 20.83 28.82
CA GLY A 242 22.02 20.15 28.37
C GLY A 242 21.91 19.54 27.00
N ILE A 243 21.90 18.19 26.92
CA ILE A 243 21.81 17.43 25.69
C ILE A 243 20.43 16.80 25.60
N ALA A 244 19.70 17.10 24.51
CA ALA A 244 18.37 16.56 24.28
C ALA A 244 18.39 15.40 23.27
N VAL A 245 17.94 14.22 23.70
CA VAL A 245 17.87 13.01 22.88
C VAL A 245 16.53 12.30 23.10
N SER A 246 15.83 11.93 22.04
CA SER A 246 14.64 11.09 22.09
C SER A 246 14.61 10.15 20.91
N LYS A 247 14.85 8.82 21.13
CA LYS A 247 14.88 7.81 20.04
C LYS A 247 14.00 6.64 20.41
N LEU A 248 12.99 6.36 19.58
CA LEU A 248 12.10 5.21 19.72
C LEU A 248 12.55 4.08 18.80
N ARG A 249 12.90 2.97 19.39
CA ARG A 249 13.30 1.77 18.68
C ARG A 249 12.46 0.58 19.10
N TRP A 250 12.40 -0.41 18.26
CA TRP A 250 11.72 -1.67 18.55
C TRP A 250 12.48 -2.87 18.01
N LYS A 251 12.12 -4.03 18.54
CA LYS A 251 12.56 -5.33 18.05
C LYS A 251 11.32 -6.18 17.77
N PRO A 252 10.90 -6.27 16.49
CA PRO A 252 9.76 -7.10 16.07
C PRO A 252 10.01 -8.59 16.29
N PRO A 253 8.95 -9.42 16.30
CA PRO A 253 9.08 -10.88 16.41
C PRO A 253 10.03 -11.43 15.35
N GLY A 254 11.00 -12.26 15.82
CA GLY A 254 12.03 -12.84 14.95
C GLY A 254 13.25 -11.96 14.65
N SER A 255 13.26 -10.70 15.09
CA SER A 255 14.43 -9.83 14.98
C SER A 255 15.43 -10.10 16.11
N SER A 256 16.74 -9.99 15.81
CA SER A 256 17.82 -10.13 16.80
C SER A 256 18.29 -8.80 17.38
N SER A 257 17.90 -7.67 16.80
CA SER A 257 18.40 -6.34 17.18
C SER A 257 17.28 -5.30 17.22
N TYR A 258 17.49 -4.24 18.03
CA TYR A 258 16.62 -3.06 18.01
C TYR A 258 16.92 -2.21 16.78
N VAL A 259 15.88 -1.73 16.13
CA VAL A 259 15.94 -0.77 15.00
C VAL A 259 15.01 0.40 15.27
N THR A 260 15.34 1.57 14.78
CA THR A 260 14.40 2.73 14.83
C THR A 260 13.06 2.30 14.23
N VAL A 261 11.95 2.63 14.88
CA VAL A 261 10.62 2.34 14.33
C VAL A 261 10.50 3.02 12.97
N PRO A 262 10.33 2.25 11.88
CA PRO A 262 10.33 2.83 10.53
C PRO A 262 9.18 3.81 10.32
N ALA A 263 9.39 4.84 9.52
CA ALA A 263 8.35 5.80 9.12
C ALA A 263 7.12 5.13 8.48
N SER A 264 7.31 3.99 7.81
CA SER A 264 6.22 3.18 7.24
C SER A 264 5.31 2.52 8.28
N ASN A 265 5.68 2.56 9.55
CA ASN A 265 4.92 1.98 10.66
C ASN A 265 4.36 3.02 11.62
N LEU A 266 4.59 4.31 11.37
CA LEU A 266 4.10 5.40 12.21
C LEU A 266 3.05 6.22 11.45
N PHE A 267 1.90 6.42 12.08
CA PHE A 267 0.73 7.03 11.46
C PHE A 267 0.00 7.95 12.44
N HIS A 268 -0.87 8.81 11.91
CA HIS A 268 -1.80 9.63 12.69
C HIS A 268 -3.18 9.63 12.05
N CYS A 269 -4.20 9.96 12.84
CA CYS A 269 -5.53 10.22 12.31
C CYS A 269 -5.61 11.67 11.81
N GLN A 270 -6.21 11.87 10.66
CA GLN A 270 -6.27 13.18 10.00
C GLN A 270 -6.79 14.32 10.90
N ASN A 271 -7.57 14.01 11.93
CA ASN A 271 -8.19 15.00 12.82
C ASN A 271 -7.54 15.12 14.21
N GLU A 272 -6.57 14.31 14.57
CA GLU A 272 -5.91 14.41 15.88
C GLU A 272 -4.85 15.51 15.92
N ALA A 273 -4.38 15.95 14.73
CA ALA A 273 -3.41 17.01 14.56
C ALA A 273 -4.02 18.39 14.43
N LEU A 274 -5.29 18.48 14.03
CA LEU A 274 -5.94 19.73 13.67
C LEU A 274 -6.82 20.24 14.79
N SER A 275 -6.55 21.43 15.26
CA SER A 275 -7.40 22.19 16.16
C SER A 275 -7.77 23.52 15.53
N LEU A 276 -8.95 24.05 15.86
CA LEU A 276 -9.34 25.37 15.41
C LEU A 276 -8.37 26.41 15.97
N ASN A 277 -7.75 27.21 15.11
CA ASN A 277 -6.88 28.30 15.48
C ASN A 277 -7.63 29.65 15.53
N HIS A 278 -8.29 30.03 14.43
CA HIS A 278 -9.06 31.26 14.32
C HIS A 278 -10.02 31.19 13.13
N PHE A 279 -10.79 32.28 12.92
CA PHE A 279 -11.59 32.44 11.72
C PHE A 279 -11.05 33.54 10.85
N ASN A 280 -10.95 33.31 9.56
CA ASN A 280 -10.73 34.36 8.56
C ASN A 280 -12.10 34.84 8.08
N ILE A 281 -12.30 36.16 8.16
CA ILE A 281 -13.54 36.81 7.71
C ILE A 281 -13.20 37.69 6.51
N SER A 282 -13.83 37.38 5.38
CA SER A 282 -13.69 38.15 4.13
C SER A 282 -15.00 38.81 3.75
N ALA A 283 -14.96 40.09 3.59
CA ALA A 283 -16.11 40.92 3.16
C ALA A 283 -15.60 42.11 2.35
N SER A 284 -16.40 42.58 1.41
CA SER A 284 -16.05 43.74 0.59
C SER A 284 -16.16 45.07 1.38
N GLY A 285 -15.24 46.01 1.16
CA GLY A 285 -15.14 47.26 1.96
C GLY A 285 -16.32 48.25 1.75
N SER A 286 -16.73 48.49 0.50
CA SER A 286 -17.83 49.39 0.20
C SER A 286 -19.10 48.63 -0.11
N GLN A 287 -20.19 48.95 0.60
CA GLN A 287 -21.47 48.24 0.53
C GLN A 287 -22.62 49.25 0.35
N SER A 288 -23.76 48.75 -0.14
CA SER A 288 -24.98 49.50 -0.25
C SER A 288 -25.94 49.17 0.88
N THR A 289 -26.59 50.17 1.48
CA THR A 289 -27.76 49.96 2.39
C THR A 289 -28.96 49.34 1.67
N CYS A 290 -28.88 49.20 0.36
CA CYS A 290 -29.92 48.63 -0.50
C CYS A 290 -29.68 47.19 -0.89
N ALA A 291 -28.57 46.62 -0.52
CA ALA A 291 -28.21 45.23 -0.83
C ALA A 291 -27.45 44.55 0.34
N PRO A 292 -27.77 43.33 0.69
CA PRO A 292 -27.00 42.64 1.72
C PRO A 292 -25.56 42.42 1.29
N ALA A 293 -24.64 42.71 2.21
CA ALA A 293 -23.21 42.44 2.04
C ALA A 293 -22.93 40.95 2.13
N SER A 294 -22.09 40.41 1.26
CA SER A 294 -21.63 39.03 1.35
C SER A 294 -20.46 38.93 2.33
N VAL A 295 -20.57 38.05 3.31
CA VAL A 295 -19.55 37.77 4.32
C VAL A 295 -19.16 36.29 4.26
N SER A 296 -17.91 36.02 3.96
CA SER A 296 -17.35 34.66 3.96
C SER A 296 -16.56 34.43 5.23
N ILE A 297 -16.85 33.34 5.94
CA ILE A 297 -16.19 32.96 7.19
C ILE A 297 -15.54 31.60 6.97
N THR A 298 -14.23 31.53 7.20
CA THR A 298 -13.44 30.32 7.02
C THR A 298 -12.82 29.94 8.36
N ALA A 299 -13.06 28.72 8.81
CA ALA A 299 -12.38 28.14 9.95
C ALA A 299 -10.94 27.76 9.56
N ILE A 300 -9.96 28.21 10.33
CA ILE A 300 -8.54 27.98 10.09
C ILE A 300 -7.99 27.09 11.19
N ASP A 301 -7.28 26.03 10.80
CA ASP A 301 -6.64 25.11 11.73
C ASP A 301 -5.31 25.67 12.27
N ASN A 302 -4.70 24.95 13.20
CA ASN A 302 -3.42 25.29 13.83
C ASN A 302 -2.22 25.21 12.86
N THR A 303 -2.40 24.68 11.64
CA THR A 303 -1.38 24.68 10.58
C THR A 303 -1.55 25.85 9.60
N GLY A 304 -2.60 26.67 9.77
CA GLY A 304 -2.90 27.80 8.92
C GLY A 304 -3.74 27.47 7.68
N ASN A 305 -4.24 26.23 7.58
CA ASN A 305 -5.10 25.80 6.48
C ASN A 305 -6.58 25.88 6.85
N THR A 306 -7.47 25.77 5.86
CA THR A 306 -8.90 25.63 6.13
C THR A 306 -9.18 24.35 6.89
N TYR A 307 -9.84 24.45 8.02
CA TYR A 307 -10.28 23.30 8.82
C TYR A 307 -11.54 22.69 8.20
N VAL A 308 -11.34 21.87 7.18
CA VAL A 308 -12.44 21.31 6.34
C VAL A 308 -13.45 20.46 7.10
N ASP A 309 -13.06 19.87 8.23
CA ASP A 309 -13.94 19.04 9.07
C ASP A 309 -14.56 19.82 10.25
N TYR A 310 -14.44 21.15 10.24
CA TYR A 310 -14.98 21.94 11.32
C TYR A 310 -16.53 21.84 11.36
N ALA A 311 -17.06 21.37 12.48
CA ALA A 311 -18.49 21.19 12.73
C ALA A 311 -18.95 21.87 14.04
N GLY A 312 -18.22 22.89 14.50
CA GLY A 312 -18.54 23.64 15.70
C GLY A 312 -19.51 24.80 15.44
N SER A 313 -20.01 25.45 16.51
CA SER A 313 -20.86 26.62 16.41
C SER A 313 -20.06 27.90 16.62
N ILE A 314 -20.45 28.96 15.90
CA ILE A 314 -19.90 30.31 16.03
C ILE A 314 -21.00 31.30 16.40
N THR A 315 -20.61 32.38 17.07
CA THR A 315 -21.45 33.54 17.31
C THR A 315 -20.96 34.69 16.45
N LEU A 316 -21.89 35.30 15.73
CA LEU A 316 -21.69 36.46 14.86
C LEU A 316 -22.12 37.73 15.59
N GLY A 317 -21.37 38.80 15.38
CA GLY A 317 -21.73 40.10 15.89
C GLY A 317 -21.29 41.19 14.93
N THR A 318 -21.94 42.35 15.02
CA THR A 318 -21.53 43.58 14.34
C THR A 318 -21.11 44.65 15.32
N SER A 319 -20.14 45.50 14.96
CA SER A 319 -19.65 46.57 15.81
C SER A 319 -20.70 47.60 16.13
N THR A 320 -21.79 47.67 15.38
CA THR A 320 -22.89 48.62 15.53
C THR A 320 -24.04 48.04 16.31
N GLY A 321 -24.08 46.73 16.57
CA GLY A 321 -25.22 46.06 17.16
C GLY A 321 -26.50 46.15 16.28
N ARG A 322 -26.31 46.21 14.96
CA ARG A 322 -27.40 46.30 13.96
C ARG A 322 -27.11 45.47 12.75
N GLY A 323 -28.18 45.17 11.98
CA GLY A 323 -28.14 44.37 10.78
C GLY A 323 -28.75 43.00 10.96
N ASP A 324 -29.27 42.43 9.86
CA ASP A 324 -29.89 41.11 9.80
C ASP A 324 -29.03 40.13 9.00
N TRP A 325 -28.84 38.92 9.55
CA TRP A 325 -28.12 37.86 8.91
C TRP A 325 -29.05 36.96 8.12
N SER A 326 -28.58 36.47 6.97
CA SER A 326 -29.27 35.49 6.15
C SER A 326 -28.27 34.56 5.44
N ALA A 327 -28.74 33.39 4.98
CA ALA A 327 -27.93 32.45 4.24
C ALA A 327 -27.45 33.03 2.90
N GLY A 328 -26.21 32.78 2.54
CA GLY A 328 -25.67 33.05 1.21
C GLY A 328 -26.23 32.06 0.17
N SER A 329 -26.03 32.35 -1.11
CA SER A 329 -26.65 31.58 -2.19
C SER A 329 -25.74 30.71 -3.00
N SER A 330 -24.39 30.80 -2.79
CA SER A 330 -23.46 30.02 -3.64
C SER A 330 -22.04 29.90 -3.04
N PRO A 331 -21.69 28.72 -2.56
CA PRO A 331 -22.58 27.63 -2.22
C PRO A 331 -23.54 28.01 -1.08
N ALA A 332 -24.72 27.45 -1.08
CA ALA A 332 -25.64 27.63 0.04
C ALA A 332 -25.04 26.93 1.28
N PRO A 333 -25.09 27.58 2.46
CA PRO A 333 -24.62 26.94 3.69
C PRO A 333 -25.47 25.72 4.03
N VAL A 334 -24.78 24.63 4.45
CA VAL A 334 -25.45 23.36 4.82
C VAL A 334 -25.76 23.33 6.32
N GLY A 335 -24.97 24.07 7.11
CA GLY A 335 -25.19 24.23 8.53
C GLY A 335 -26.44 25.08 8.84
N THR A 336 -26.68 25.34 10.11
CA THR A 336 -27.88 26.06 10.58
C THR A 336 -27.53 27.47 11.03
N LEU A 337 -28.13 28.45 10.38
CA LEU A 337 -28.07 29.86 10.78
C LEU A 337 -29.29 30.20 11.66
N ASP A 338 -29.04 30.80 12.80
CA ASP A 338 -30.04 31.39 13.67
C ASP A 338 -29.76 32.90 13.81
N ASN A 339 -30.59 33.75 13.19
CA ASN A 339 -30.46 35.21 13.26
C ASN A 339 -31.01 35.80 14.56
N GLY A 340 -31.78 35.01 15.35
CA GLY A 340 -32.34 35.53 16.61
C GLY A 340 -33.35 36.66 16.42
N SER A 341 -32.94 37.87 16.90
CA SER A 341 -33.80 39.06 16.81
C SER A 341 -33.54 39.88 15.56
N ALA A 342 -34.53 40.53 15.01
CA ALA A 342 -34.37 41.37 13.85
C ALA A 342 -33.52 42.61 14.14
N ASN A 343 -32.57 42.94 13.26
CA ASN A 343 -31.72 44.14 13.25
C ASN A 343 -30.93 44.35 14.54
N ASP A 344 -30.44 43.28 15.20
CA ASP A 344 -29.59 43.35 16.40
C ASP A 344 -28.10 43.06 16.07
N GLY A 345 -27.80 42.77 14.83
CA GLY A 345 -26.44 42.47 14.36
C GLY A 345 -25.86 41.16 14.86
N ALA A 346 -26.62 40.39 15.63
CA ALA A 346 -26.21 39.15 16.23
C ALA A 346 -26.81 37.95 15.51
N ALA A 347 -26.07 36.87 15.38
CA ALA A 347 -26.53 35.58 14.90
C ALA A 347 -25.63 34.45 15.43
N SER A 348 -26.11 33.22 15.30
CA SER A 348 -25.26 32.04 15.47
C SER A 348 -25.31 31.17 14.21
N TYR A 349 -24.20 30.49 13.94
CA TYR A 349 -24.11 29.52 12.86
C TYR A 349 -23.46 28.24 13.38
N ALA A 350 -24.18 27.13 13.21
CA ALA A 350 -23.66 25.79 13.50
C ALA A 350 -23.18 25.16 12.19
N PHE A 351 -21.85 25.04 12.05
CA PHE A 351 -21.24 24.39 10.89
C PHE A 351 -21.65 22.92 10.78
N ASN A 352 -21.92 22.49 9.57
CA ASN A 352 -21.98 21.09 9.19
C ASN A 352 -20.63 20.68 8.55
N ALA A 353 -20.21 19.44 8.71
CA ALA A 353 -18.98 18.96 8.07
C ALA A 353 -19.00 19.15 6.52
N SER A 354 -20.18 19.14 5.92
CA SER A 354 -20.34 19.40 4.49
C SER A 354 -20.17 20.86 4.08
N ASP A 355 -20.04 21.79 5.03
CA ASP A 355 -19.62 23.19 4.75
C ASP A 355 -18.13 23.27 4.44
N ALA A 356 -17.38 22.17 4.66
CA ALA A 356 -15.94 22.09 4.46
C ALA A 356 -15.17 23.26 5.11
N GLY A 357 -15.61 23.67 6.30
CA GLY A 357 -15.00 24.75 7.08
C GLY A 357 -15.24 26.16 6.54
N ILE A 358 -16.09 26.35 5.54
CA ILE A 358 -16.36 27.65 4.92
C ILE A 358 -17.86 27.88 4.82
N VAL A 359 -18.30 29.07 5.29
CA VAL A 359 -19.68 29.48 5.12
C VAL A 359 -19.74 30.88 4.51
N LYS A 360 -20.67 31.08 3.58
CA LYS A 360 -21.02 32.41 3.02
C LYS A 360 -22.37 32.81 3.55
N LEU A 361 -22.39 33.94 4.24
CA LEU A 361 -23.60 34.54 4.81
C LEU A 361 -23.80 35.93 4.20
N LYS A 362 -24.99 36.52 4.40
CA LYS A 362 -25.34 37.86 3.98
C LYS A 362 -25.69 38.69 5.20
N LEU A 363 -25.18 39.91 5.28
CA LEU A 363 -25.49 40.93 6.27
C LEU A 363 -26.27 42.06 5.60
N ALA A 364 -27.52 42.29 5.96
CA ALA A 364 -28.29 43.42 5.53
C ALA A 364 -28.22 44.54 6.59
N GLU A 365 -27.74 45.73 6.20
CA GLU A 365 -27.66 46.94 7.04
C GLU A 365 -28.43 48.07 6.35
N THR A 366 -29.37 48.66 7.05
CA THR A 366 -30.29 49.65 6.48
C THR A 366 -29.86 51.11 6.73
N LEU A 367 -28.83 51.32 7.56
CA LEU A 367 -28.25 52.64 7.84
C LEU A 367 -26.87 52.80 7.21
N ALA A 368 -26.60 54.00 6.70
CA ALA A 368 -25.29 54.36 6.18
C ALA A 368 -24.28 54.51 7.33
N GLN A 369 -23.47 53.49 7.53
CA GLN A 369 -22.46 53.45 8.63
C GLN A 369 -21.35 52.46 8.30
N ASP A 370 -20.29 52.55 9.07
CA ASP A 370 -19.15 51.62 9.02
C ASP A 370 -19.37 50.47 10.02
N VAL A 371 -19.26 49.23 9.54
CA VAL A 371 -19.54 48.03 10.31
C VAL A 371 -18.33 47.09 10.28
N VAL A 372 -17.94 46.59 11.44
CA VAL A 372 -16.97 45.49 11.55
C VAL A 372 -17.73 44.25 12.02
N VAL A 373 -17.60 43.15 11.29
CA VAL A 373 -18.15 41.84 11.67
C VAL A 373 -17.18 41.14 12.60
N THR A 374 -17.68 40.55 13.67
CA THR A 374 -16.90 39.76 14.63
C THR A 374 -17.44 38.34 14.68
N VAL A 375 -16.54 37.37 14.80
CA VAL A 375 -16.83 35.96 15.00
C VAL A 375 -16.16 35.48 16.28
N THR A 376 -16.94 34.82 17.14
CA THR A 376 -16.45 34.20 18.37
C THR A 376 -16.83 32.74 18.43
N ASN A 377 -16.04 31.95 19.15
CA ASN A 377 -16.24 30.54 19.39
C ASN A 377 -15.76 30.15 20.77
N ALA A 378 -16.36 29.11 21.36
CA ALA A 378 -15.99 28.65 22.71
C ALA A 378 -14.60 27.99 22.79
N LEU A 379 -14.02 27.56 21.66
CA LEU A 379 -12.75 26.83 21.60
C LEU A 379 -11.52 27.75 21.42
N VAL A 380 -11.74 28.99 20.96
CA VAL A 380 -10.67 29.96 20.66
C VAL A 380 -10.86 31.20 21.49
N SER A 381 -9.82 31.58 22.23
CA SER A 381 -9.83 32.84 23.01
C SER A 381 -9.70 34.05 22.08
N GLY A 382 -10.65 34.98 22.17
CA GLY A 382 -10.71 36.19 21.36
C GLY A 382 -11.68 36.12 20.18
N ALA A 383 -12.00 37.30 19.66
CA ALA A 383 -12.88 37.43 18.50
C ALA A 383 -12.04 37.65 17.22
N SER A 384 -12.35 36.90 16.16
CA SER A 384 -11.88 37.26 14.83
C SER A 384 -12.73 38.40 14.27
N ALA A 385 -12.12 39.40 13.63
CA ALA A 385 -12.81 40.56 13.10
C ALA A 385 -12.55 40.71 11.58
N SER A 386 -13.55 41.22 10.87
CA SER A 386 -13.42 41.58 9.46
C SER A 386 -12.69 42.93 9.30
N ASN A 387 -12.33 43.26 8.04
CA ASN A 387 -12.14 44.64 7.66
C ASN A 387 -13.45 45.44 7.82
N THR A 388 -13.37 46.79 7.77
CA THR A 388 -14.53 47.67 7.86
C THR A 388 -15.38 47.57 6.58
N LEU A 389 -16.69 47.31 6.74
CA LEU A 389 -17.70 47.39 5.71
C LEU A 389 -18.38 48.77 5.77
N ALA A 390 -18.16 49.58 4.75
CA ALA A 390 -18.74 50.93 4.66
C ALA A 390 -20.08 50.91 3.94
N PHE A 391 -21.19 50.77 4.66
CA PHE A 391 -22.55 50.87 4.09
C PHE A 391 -22.89 52.32 3.76
N ARG A 392 -23.39 52.54 2.53
CA ARG A 392 -23.75 53.85 1.99
C ARG A 392 -25.06 53.80 1.23
N ASP A 393 -25.81 54.92 1.22
CA ASP A 393 -27.10 55.05 0.54
C ASP A 393 -26.97 55.14 -1.00
N ASN A 394 -25.81 55.56 -1.49
CA ASN A 394 -25.46 55.52 -2.89
C ASN A 394 -24.18 54.69 -3.03
N ALA A 395 -24.23 53.64 -3.82
CA ALA A 395 -23.06 52.76 -4.02
C ALA A 395 -23.09 52.09 -5.39
N PHE A 396 -21.92 51.77 -5.92
CA PHE A 396 -21.81 50.83 -7.02
C PHE A 396 -21.97 49.41 -6.48
N THR A 397 -22.74 48.61 -7.20
CA THR A 397 -22.88 47.16 -7.00
C THR A 397 -22.36 46.45 -8.23
N PHE A 398 -21.76 45.27 -8.02
CA PHE A 398 -21.23 44.41 -9.07
C PHE A 398 -22.08 43.15 -9.19
N ALA A 399 -22.32 42.72 -10.41
CA ALA A 399 -22.93 41.43 -10.69
C ALA A 399 -22.14 40.74 -11.80
N GLU A 400 -21.90 39.43 -11.67
CA GLU A 400 -21.35 38.61 -12.73
C GLU A 400 -22.42 38.37 -13.78
N ASP A 401 -22.05 38.40 -15.06
CA ASP A 401 -22.98 38.10 -16.14
C ASP A 401 -23.20 36.58 -16.24
N ALA A 402 -24.44 36.17 -16.46
CA ALA A 402 -24.84 34.79 -16.65
C ALA A 402 -24.20 34.14 -17.89
N SER A 403 -23.69 34.93 -18.84
CA SER A 403 -22.94 34.44 -20.00
C SER A 403 -21.62 33.78 -19.64
N ASN A 404 -21.08 34.02 -18.44
CA ASN A 404 -19.82 33.43 -18.01
C ASN A 404 -19.84 31.90 -17.99
N LYS A 405 -21.00 31.26 -17.78
CA LYS A 405 -21.22 29.79 -17.76
C LYS A 405 -20.31 28.96 -16.83
N ILE A 406 -19.56 29.62 -15.96
CA ILE A 406 -18.66 28.97 -15.00
C ILE A 406 -19.49 28.55 -13.78
N SER A 407 -19.27 27.35 -13.32
CA SER A 407 -19.93 26.85 -12.11
C SER A 407 -19.36 27.52 -10.85
N GLY A 408 -20.24 28.07 -10.04
CA GLY A 408 -19.94 28.80 -8.81
C GLY A 408 -19.91 30.33 -9.02
N SER A 409 -20.42 31.09 -8.03
CA SER A 409 -20.30 32.53 -7.99
C SER A 409 -18.90 32.94 -7.54
N ASP A 410 -18.44 34.07 -8.00
CA ASP A 410 -17.14 34.63 -7.65
C ASP A 410 -15.95 33.75 -8.11
N VAL A 411 -16.13 32.99 -9.21
CA VAL A 411 -15.09 32.13 -9.81
C VAL A 411 -14.87 32.53 -11.26
N ALA A 412 -13.61 32.78 -11.63
CA ALA A 412 -13.19 32.99 -13.01
C ALA A 412 -12.09 31.99 -13.39
N VAL A 413 -11.78 31.89 -14.68
CA VAL A 413 -10.73 31.03 -15.22
C VAL A 413 -9.62 31.87 -15.83
N ALA A 414 -8.37 31.63 -15.45
CA ALA A 414 -7.23 32.32 -15.98
C ALA A 414 -7.13 32.17 -17.52
N GLY A 415 -6.99 33.29 -18.22
CA GLY A 415 -6.99 33.35 -19.69
C GLY A 415 -8.37 33.44 -20.33
N ARG A 416 -9.45 33.24 -19.58
CA ARG A 416 -10.82 33.35 -20.07
C ARG A 416 -11.43 34.68 -19.65
N PRO A 417 -11.99 35.49 -20.59
CA PRO A 417 -12.72 36.73 -20.26
C PRO A 417 -13.85 36.45 -19.26
N HIS A 418 -14.05 37.36 -18.32
CA HIS A 418 -15.09 37.28 -17.30
C HIS A 418 -15.93 38.57 -17.31
N ASP A 419 -17.20 38.43 -17.62
CA ASP A 419 -18.11 39.55 -17.82
C ASP A 419 -18.76 40.01 -16.51
N TYR A 420 -18.76 41.32 -16.28
CA TYR A 420 -19.37 42.01 -15.16
C TYR A 420 -20.30 43.11 -15.58
N THR A 421 -21.31 43.38 -14.75
CA THR A 421 -22.07 44.62 -14.74
C THR A 421 -21.83 45.39 -13.46
N ALA A 422 -21.56 46.69 -13.58
CA ALA A 422 -21.55 47.63 -12.48
C ALA A 422 -22.82 48.48 -12.53
N SER A 423 -23.59 48.52 -11.45
CA SER A 423 -24.81 49.34 -11.33
C SER A 423 -24.66 50.38 -10.22
N LEU A 424 -25.01 51.63 -10.49
CA LEU A 424 -25.15 52.63 -9.43
C LEU A 424 -26.53 52.46 -8.79
N ILE A 425 -26.56 52.05 -7.55
CA ILE A 425 -27.77 51.93 -6.75
C ILE A 425 -27.91 53.19 -5.87
N ARG A 426 -29.12 53.71 -5.82
CA ARG A 426 -29.43 54.92 -5.03
C ARG A 426 -30.62 54.57 -4.11
N LYS A 427 -30.55 55.01 -2.85
CA LYS A 427 -31.66 55.01 -1.90
C LYS A 427 -32.37 56.36 -1.97
N ASP A 428 -33.68 56.33 -2.20
CA ASP A 428 -34.52 57.51 -2.20
C ASP A 428 -34.64 58.06 -0.77
N PRO A 429 -34.24 59.32 -0.52
CA PRO A 429 -34.21 59.84 0.87
C PRO A 429 -35.58 60.09 1.44
N SER A 430 -36.65 60.20 0.57
CA SER A 430 -38.01 60.46 1.02
C SER A 430 -38.82 59.21 1.29
N THR A 431 -38.61 58.18 0.49
CA THR A 431 -39.34 56.90 0.56
C THR A 431 -38.58 55.76 1.17
N GLY A 432 -37.25 55.90 1.27
CA GLY A 432 -36.35 54.85 1.67
C GLY A 432 -36.23 53.70 0.64
N SER A 433 -36.87 53.78 -0.49
CA SER A 433 -36.84 52.78 -1.55
C SER A 433 -35.51 52.80 -2.31
N CYS A 434 -35.08 51.63 -2.70
CA CYS A 434 -33.81 51.45 -3.43
C CYS A 434 -34.08 51.18 -4.92
N GLY A 435 -33.23 51.75 -5.77
CA GLY A 435 -33.30 51.51 -7.22
C GLY A 435 -32.04 51.90 -7.96
N VAL A 436 -31.93 51.45 -9.21
CA VAL A 436 -30.85 51.89 -10.11
C VAL A 436 -30.99 53.36 -10.46
N ALA A 437 -29.93 54.13 -10.36
CA ALA A 437 -29.91 55.57 -10.68
C ALA A 437 -29.94 55.77 -12.20
N THR A 438 -31.15 55.77 -12.80
CA THR A 438 -31.33 55.78 -14.27
C THR A 438 -30.83 57.09 -14.92
N ASP A 439 -30.65 58.14 -14.14
CA ASP A 439 -30.09 59.42 -14.56
C ASP A 439 -28.53 59.38 -14.70
N TYR A 440 -27.88 58.36 -14.12
CA TYR A 440 -26.46 58.20 -14.26
C TYR A 440 -26.14 57.47 -15.58
N THR A 441 -25.84 58.21 -16.61
CA THR A 441 -25.73 57.72 -18.01
C THR A 441 -24.57 58.40 -18.72
N GLY A 442 -24.12 57.79 -19.83
CA GLY A 442 -23.02 58.31 -20.66
C GLY A 442 -21.67 57.76 -20.20
N SER A 443 -20.62 58.30 -20.82
CA SER A 443 -19.22 57.89 -20.56
C SER A 443 -18.75 58.52 -19.23
N ARG A 444 -18.29 57.70 -18.33
CA ARG A 444 -17.82 58.10 -16.96
C ARG A 444 -16.37 57.74 -16.75
N ALA A 445 -15.56 58.74 -16.38
CA ALA A 445 -14.18 58.53 -15.99
C ALA A 445 -14.13 58.14 -14.47
N LEU A 446 -13.60 56.99 -14.16
CA LEU A 446 -13.66 56.38 -12.84
C LEU A 446 -12.29 55.95 -12.34
N LYS A 447 -12.19 55.71 -11.05
CA LYS A 447 -11.07 54.99 -10.43
C LYS A 447 -11.46 53.50 -10.23
N MET A 448 -10.66 52.60 -10.77
CA MET A 448 -10.81 51.16 -10.52
C MET A 448 -9.50 50.61 -10.00
N TRP A 449 -9.61 49.82 -8.95
CA TRP A 449 -8.46 49.08 -8.36
C TRP A 449 -8.96 47.74 -7.78
N ARG A 450 -8.01 46.90 -7.49
CA ARG A 450 -8.30 45.61 -6.83
C ARG A 450 -7.78 45.60 -5.39
N THR A 451 -8.39 44.79 -4.56
CA THR A 451 -7.89 44.45 -3.21
C THR A 451 -7.52 42.96 -3.23
N ASP A 452 -6.23 42.67 -3.15
CA ASP A 452 -5.72 41.30 -3.15
C ASP A 452 -6.03 40.58 -1.84
N SER A 453 -6.37 39.31 -1.93
CA SER A 453 -6.62 38.39 -0.81
C SER A 453 -5.71 37.19 -0.89
N ASN A 454 -5.15 36.73 0.25
CA ASN A 454 -4.29 35.56 0.37
C ASN A 454 -3.11 35.55 -0.62
N GLY A 455 -2.47 36.67 -0.87
CA GLY A 455 -1.31 36.77 -1.74
C GLY A 455 -1.24 38.08 -2.50
N THR A 456 -0.25 38.21 -3.36
CA THR A 456 -0.10 39.29 -4.34
C THR A 456 -0.23 38.69 -5.72
N TRP A 457 -1.14 39.23 -6.52
CA TRP A 457 -1.53 38.60 -7.78
C TRP A 457 -1.19 39.46 -8.99
N THR A 458 -1.05 38.81 -10.15
CA THR A 458 -0.90 39.51 -11.44
C THR A 458 -2.12 40.38 -11.71
N ALA A 459 -1.87 41.60 -12.17
CA ALA A 459 -2.96 42.55 -12.45
C ALA A 459 -3.86 42.07 -13.60
N PRO A 460 -5.18 41.94 -13.38
CA PRO A 460 -6.13 41.79 -14.49
C PRO A 460 -6.24 43.11 -15.27
N THR A 461 -6.86 43.02 -16.44
CA THR A 461 -7.15 44.21 -17.26
C THR A 461 -8.64 44.37 -17.55
N VAL A 462 -9.08 45.63 -17.71
CA VAL A 462 -10.40 45.99 -18.23
C VAL A 462 -10.17 46.92 -19.43
N SER A 463 -10.67 46.53 -20.61
CA SER A 463 -10.40 47.30 -21.85
C SER A 463 -8.91 47.64 -22.04
N ALA A 464 -8.04 46.65 -21.83
CA ALA A 464 -6.57 46.76 -21.84
C ALA A 464 -5.96 47.67 -20.75
N THR A 465 -6.74 48.22 -19.84
CA THR A 465 -6.25 48.99 -18.70
C THR A 465 -5.92 48.05 -17.56
N SER A 466 -4.67 48.08 -17.06
CA SER A 466 -4.22 47.26 -15.90
C SER A 466 -4.85 47.79 -14.61
N ILE A 467 -5.44 46.89 -13.82
CA ILE A 467 -6.13 47.23 -12.58
C ILE A 467 -5.14 47.14 -11.42
N PRO A 468 -4.72 48.26 -10.81
CA PRO A 468 -3.70 48.28 -9.77
C PRO A 468 -4.22 47.66 -8.46
N SER A 469 -3.31 47.27 -7.55
CA SER A 469 -3.62 46.69 -6.23
C SER A 469 -3.89 47.75 -5.13
N SER A 470 -3.93 49.02 -5.50
CA SER A 470 -4.28 50.13 -4.63
C SER A 470 -5.02 51.22 -5.38
N GLN A 471 -5.80 52.03 -4.66
CA GLN A 471 -6.60 53.11 -5.26
C GLN A 471 -5.69 54.07 -6.02
N PRO A 472 -5.96 54.33 -7.32
CA PRO A 472 -5.16 55.30 -8.09
C PRO A 472 -5.49 56.74 -7.68
N ALA A 473 -4.47 57.58 -7.80
CA ALA A 473 -4.64 59.04 -7.48
C ALA A 473 -5.60 59.73 -8.47
N SER A 474 -5.63 59.30 -9.72
CA SER A 474 -6.50 59.84 -10.78
C SER A 474 -7.36 58.76 -11.42
N ASN A 475 -8.41 59.15 -12.14
CA ASN A 475 -9.25 58.22 -12.91
C ASN A 475 -8.38 57.47 -13.92
N ASN A 476 -8.49 56.13 -13.87
CA ASN A 476 -7.71 55.24 -14.71
C ASN A 476 -8.59 54.40 -15.68
N LEU A 477 -9.92 54.47 -15.54
CA LEU A 477 -10.84 53.70 -16.37
C LEU A 477 -12.02 54.57 -16.82
N THR A 478 -12.50 54.36 -18.02
CA THR A 478 -13.74 54.95 -18.51
C THR A 478 -14.76 53.85 -18.82
N LEU A 479 -15.93 53.91 -18.19
CA LEU A 479 -17.05 53.03 -18.46
C LEU A 479 -18.27 53.79 -19.03
N SER A 480 -19.01 53.17 -19.95
CA SER A 480 -20.22 53.72 -20.49
C SER A 480 -21.43 53.18 -19.76
N PHE A 481 -22.15 54.07 -19.09
CA PHE A 481 -23.39 53.74 -18.35
C PHE A 481 -24.60 53.99 -19.20
N THR A 482 -25.54 53.04 -19.21
CA THR A 482 -26.89 53.17 -19.76
C THR A 482 -27.88 53.00 -18.65
N SER A 483 -28.63 54.08 -18.32
CA SER A 483 -29.61 54.08 -17.20
C SER A 483 -29.04 53.49 -15.92
N GLY A 484 -27.84 53.90 -15.51
CA GLY A 484 -27.20 53.51 -14.26
C GLY A 484 -26.45 52.20 -14.29
N VAL A 485 -26.34 51.49 -15.45
CA VAL A 485 -25.68 50.19 -15.58
C VAL A 485 -24.58 50.27 -16.63
N ALA A 486 -23.43 49.78 -16.35
CA ALA A 486 -22.32 49.59 -17.28
C ALA A 486 -21.84 48.11 -17.27
N SER A 487 -21.70 47.53 -18.47
CA SER A 487 -21.07 46.22 -18.63
C SER A 487 -19.60 46.37 -18.98
N PHE A 488 -18.74 45.50 -18.44
CA PHE A 488 -17.32 45.44 -18.78
C PHE A 488 -16.80 44.03 -18.67
N MET A 489 -15.74 43.76 -19.38
CA MET A 489 -15.06 42.48 -19.42
C MET A 489 -13.75 42.55 -18.64
N LEU A 490 -13.54 41.64 -17.73
CA LEU A 490 -12.30 41.45 -16.95
C LEU A 490 -11.45 40.35 -17.61
N ASP A 491 -10.26 40.75 -18.09
CA ASP A 491 -9.31 39.79 -18.64
C ASP A 491 -8.26 39.45 -17.58
N THR A 492 -8.11 38.14 -17.31
CA THR A 492 -7.17 37.62 -16.32
C THR A 492 -6.09 36.79 -17.02
N THR A 493 -4.83 37.11 -16.82
CA THR A 493 -3.71 36.38 -17.47
C THR A 493 -3.05 35.37 -16.55
N ASP A 494 -3.47 35.28 -15.30
CA ASP A 494 -2.93 34.36 -14.28
C ASP A 494 -3.98 34.06 -13.22
N ILE A 495 -3.68 33.13 -12.37
CA ILE A 495 -4.50 32.85 -11.18
C ILE A 495 -4.47 34.02 -10.22
N GLY A 496 -5.47 34.10 -9.35
CA GLY A 496 -5.51 35.17 -8.35
C GLY A 496 -6.76 35.14 -7.48
N ARG A 497 -6.74 35.94 -6.41
CA ARG A 497 -7.89 36.14 -5.54
C ARG A 497 -7.96 37.59 -5.12
N TYR A 498 -8.97 38.30 -5.59
CA TYR A 498 -9.11 39.74 -5.34
C TYR A 498 -10.54 40.22 -5.51
N GLY A 499 -10.91 41.28 -4.77
CA GLY A 499 -12.11 42.07 -5.00
C GLY A 499 -11.83 43.29 -5.90
N LEU A 500 -12.76 43.63 -6.77
CA LEU A 500 -12.70 44.89 -7.57
C LEU A 500 -13.36 46.03 -6.81
N ASN A 501 -12.77 47.20 -6.90
CA ASN A 501 -13.32 48.43 -6.33
C ASN A 501 -13.52 49.47 -7.45
N LEU A 502 -14.64 50.18 -7.39
CA LEU A 502 -14.98 51.23 -8.34
C LEU A 502 -15.33 52.50 -7.58
N GLN A 503 -14.86 53.64 -8.03
CA GLN A 503 -15.15 54.92 -7.43
C GLN A 503 -15.34 56.00 -8.49
N ASP A 504 -16.36 56.84 -8.28
CA ASP A 504 -16.56 58.14 -8.95
C ASP A 504 -16.50 59.24 -7.91
N ASP A 505 -15.42 60.01 -7.95
CA ASP A 505 -15.19 61.21 -7.11
C ASP A 505 -15.09 62.49 -7.95
N THR A 506 -15.59 62.47 -9.19
CA THR A 506 -15.55 63.58 -10.15
C THR A 506 -16.69 64.53 -9.88
N PRO A 507 -16.48 65.75 -9.42
CA PRO A 507 -17.53 66.69 -9.04
C PRO A 507 -18.50 67.03 -10.19
N SER A 508 -18.05 66.91 -11.43
CA SER A 508 -18.91 67.14 -12.59
C SER A 508 -19.81 65.94 -12.94
N GLN A 509 -19.58 64.74 -12.29
CA GLN A 509 -20.36 63.53 -12.57
C GLN A 509 -21.26 63.17 -11.40
N THR A 510 -20.84 63.45 -10.15
CA THR A 510 -21.59 63.13 -8.94
C THR A 510 -21.50 64.30 -7.94
N SER A 511 -22.54 64.49 -7.12
CA SER A 511 -22.57 65.49 -6.07
C SER A 511 -21.77 65.13 -4.83
N SER A 512 -21.39 63.87 -4.73
CA SER A 512 -20.58 63.30 -3.66
C SER A 512 -19.81 62.06 -4.18
N THR A 513 -18.74 61.69 -3.55
CA THR A 513 -18.00 60.47 -3.88
C THR A 513 -18.92 59.24 -3.74
N VAL A 514 -18.99 58.45 -4.80
CA VAL A 514 -19.70 57.16 -4.83
C VAL A 514 -18.70 56.06 -5.05
N SER A 515 -18.77 55.00 -4.24
CA SER A 515 -17.88 53.84 -4.36
C SER A 515 -18.66 52.55 -4.23
N GLY A 516 -18.02 51.45 -4.63
CA GLY A 516 -18.56 50.09 -4.45
C GLY A 516 -17.46 49.11 -4.67
N SER A 517 -17.67 47.91 -4.11
CA SER A 517 -16.76 46.79 -4.23
C SER A 517 -17.47 45.53 -4.66
N SER A 518 -16.82 44.73 -5.48
CA SER A 518 -17.33 43.39 -5.83
C SER A 518 -17.08 42.39 -4.67
N ASN A 519 -17.72 41.23 -4.74
CA ASN A 519 -17.27 40.07 -3.97
C ASN A 519 -15.82 39.71 -4.33
N THR A 520 -15.17 38.91 -3.51
CA THR A 520 -13.83 38.43 -3.78
C THR A 520 -13.87 37.36 -4.87
N LEU A 521 -13.37 37.68 -6.04
CA LEU A 521 -13.25 36.76 -7.19
C LEU A 521 -12.06 35.83 -6.97
N THR A 522 -12.25 34.55 -7.29
CA THR A 522 -11.17 33.53 -7.34
C THR A 522 -10.93 33.14 -8.78
N VAL A 523 -9.76 33.47 -9.29
CA VAL A 523 -9.32 33.09 -10.64
C VAL A 523 -8.54 31.81 -10.56
N ARG A 524 -9.15 30.68 -11.01
CA ARG A 524 -8.54 29.35 -11.03
C ARG A 524 -7.83 29.07 -12.36
N PRO A 525 -6.89 28.10 -12.41
CA PRO A 525 -6.43 27.58 -13.70
C PRO A 525 -7.58 26.90 -14.47
N PHE A 526 -7.44 26.81 -15.78
CA PHE A 526 -8.33 26.04 -16.64
C PHE A 526 -8.23 24.55 -16.32
N ALA A 527 -6.99 24.04 -16.25
CA ALA A 527 -6.72 22.63 -15.97
C ALA A 527 -5.50 22.45 -15.07
N ILE A 528 -5.58 21.52 -14.15
CA ILE A 528 -4.41 20.88 -13.51
C ILE A 528 -4.11 19.62 -14.34
N VAL A 529 -3.06 19.64 -15.13
CA VAL A 529 -2.69 18.55 -16.04
C VAL A 529 -1.62 17.68 -15.42
N VAL A 530 -1.88 16.36 -15.34
CA VAL A 530 -0.89 15.34 -15.00
C VAL A 530 -0.46 14.64 -16.29
N GLN A 531 0.81 14.76 -16.64
CA GLN A 531 1.39 14.27 -17.88
C GLN A 531 2.80 13.75 -17.67
N GLY A 532 3.43 13.23 -18.74
CA GLY A 532 4.83 12.81 -18.69
C GLY A 532 5.08 11.69 -17.69
N LEU A 533 4.07 10.82 -17.47
CA LEU A 533 4.23 9.65 -16.65
C LEU A 533 5.22 8.70 -17.32
N THR A 534 6.46 8.62 -16.79
CA THR A 534 7.55 7.85 -17.43
C THR A 534 8.41 7.13 -16.39
N GLN A 535 8.90 5.93 -16.77
CA GLN A 535 10.04 5.27 -16.11
C GLN A 535 11.13 5.02 -17.16
N GLY A 536 12.23 5.77 -17.06
CA GLY A 536 13.24 5.80 -18.11
C GLY A 536 12.63 6.27 -19.45
N SER A 537 12.72 5.44 -20.48
CA SER A 537 12.10 5.72 -21.79
C SER A 537 10.65 5.27 -21.94
N ASN A 538 10.11 4.53 -20.96
CA ASN A 538 8.76 3.97 -21.04
C ASN A 538 7.74 5.00 -20.58
N GLY A 539 6.84 5.41 -21.48
CA GLY A 539 5.67 6.22 -21.14
C GLY A 539 4.51 5.35 -20.62
N ASN A 540 3.65 5.93 -19.79
CA ASN A 540 2.47 5.22 -19.23
C ASN A 540 1.45 4.87 -20.33
N PRO A 541 1.21 3.59 -20.65
CA PRO A 541 0.20 3.20 -21.64
C PRO A 541 -1.23 3.28 -21.07
N GLY A 542 -1.40 3.31 -19.75
CA GLY A 542 -2.71 3.30 -19.11
C GLY A 542 -3.45 1.96 -19.20
N GLY A 543 -2.73 0.86 -19.34
CA GLY A 543 -3.28 -0.48 -19.51
C GLY A 543 -3.87 -1.07 -18.23
N SER A 544 -4.83 -2.01 -18.39
CA SER A 544 -5.49 -2.73 -17.28
C SER A 544 -5.41 -4.25 -17.40
N SER A 545 -5.07 -4.75 -18.59
CA SER A 545 -4.90 -6.18 -18.87
C SER A 545 -3.47 -6.63 -18.57
N SER A 546 -3.31 -7.92 -18.30
CA SER A 546 -2.01 -8.57 -18.19
C SER A 546 -1.19 -8.57 -19.49
N THR A 547 -1.85 -8.38 -20.63
CA THR A 547 -1.22 -8.33 -21.97
C THR A 547 -0.91 -6.92 -22.44
N ASP A 548 -1.34 -5.89 -21.71
CA ASP A 548 -1.02 -4.50 -22.05
C ASP A 548 0.47 -4.20 -21.87
N GLY A 549 0.94 -3.16 -22.56
CA GLY A 549 2.33 -2.71 -22.49
C GLY A 549 2.78 -2.43 -21.05
N MET A 550 4.02 -2.80 -20.74
CA MET A 550 4.63 -2.49 -19.45
C MET A 550 4.85 -0.99 -19.32
N PHE A 551 4.54 -0.45 -18.16
CA PHE A 551 4.89 0.92 -17.80
C PHE A 551 6.16 0.95 -16.97
N ALA A 552 6.14 0.33 -15.80
CA ALA A 552 7.18 0.49 -14.79
C ALA A 552 7.32 -0.76 -13.91
N LYS A 553 8.45 -0.86 -13.21
CA LYS A 553 8.66 -1.88 -12.18
C LYS A 553 8.08 -1.39 -10.86
N ALA A 554 7.35 -2.26 -10.16
CA ALA A 554 6.79 -1.97 -8.84
C ALA A 554 7.89 -1.59 -7.84
N GLY A 555 7.64 -0.54 -7.04
CA GLY A 555 8.59 -0.03 -6.05
C GLY A 555 9.84 0.65 -6.63
N VAL A 556 9.84 0.95 -7.92
CA VAL A 556 10.91 1.74 -8.59
C VAL A 556 10.35 3.09 -8.99
N ASN A 557 11.18 4.13 -8.90
CA ASN A 557 10.80 5.50 -9.21
C ASN A 557 10.29 5.65 -10.64
N PHE A 558 9.18 6.36 -10.80
CA PHE A 558 8.70 6.90 -12.06
C PHE A 558 8.45 8.40 -11.92
N GLN A 559 8.46 9.13 -13.02
CA GLN A 559 8.27 10.58 -13.05
C GLN A 559 6.86 10.93 -13.49
N ALA A 560 6.38 12.07 -13.01
CA ALA A 560 5.17 12.73 -13.50
C ALA A 560 5.41 14.24 -13.55
N THR A 561 4.91 14.91 -14.56
CA THR A 561 4.89 16.37 -14.65
C THR A 561 3.47 16.86 -14.40
N VAL A 562 3.33 17.79 -13.47
CA VAL A 562 2.05 18.43 -13.15
C VAL A 562 2.14 19.92 -13.49
N GLY A 563 1.17 20.41 -14.26
CA GLY A 563 1.13 21.82 -14.67
C GLY A 563 -0.26 22.41 -14.53
N ALA A 564 -0.33 23.67 -14.11
CA ALA A 564 -1.55 24.46 -14.08
C ALA A 564 -1.62 25.31 -15.36
N TYR A 565 -2.60 25.03 -16.21
CA TYR A 565 -2.73 25.68 -17.54
C TYR A 565 -3.88 26.68 -17.56
N ARG A 566 -3.69 27.74 -18.36
CA ARG A 566 -4.69 28.78 -18.62
C ARG A 566 -5.55 28.41 -19.82
N TRP A 567 -6.76 28.93 -19.86
CA TRP A 567 -7.67 28.83 -20.99
C TRP A 567 -7.21 29.72 -22.17
N THR A 568 -7.53 29.31 -23.37
CA THR A 568 -7.39 30.13 -24.59
C THR A 568 -8.64 30.02 -25.46
N ALA A 569 -8.94 31.05 -26.25
CA ALA A 569 -10.14 31.06 -27.11
C ALA A 569 -10.20 29.88 -28.11
N ALA A 570 -9.03 29.33 -28.49
CA ALA A 570 -8.95 28.17 -29.37
C ALA A 570 -9.57 26.91 -28.72
N MET A 571 -9.58 26.80 -27.38
CA MET A 571 -10.08 25.63 -26.70
C MET A 571 -11.59 25.42 -26.86
N LYS A 572 -12.33 26.51 -27.05
CA LYS A 572 -13.75 26.46 -27.38
C LYS A 572 -14.02 25.83 -28.75
N SER A 573 -13.20 26.14 -29.73
CA SER A 573 -13.38 25.69 -31.11
C SER A 573 -12.72 24.36 -31.46
N ASN A 574 -11.71 23.93 -30.67
CA ASN A 574 -10.98 22.67 -30.90
C ASN A 574 -11.51 21.46 -30.11
N GLY A 575 -12.61 21.63 -29.35
CA GLY A 575 -13.25 20.57 -28.57
C GLY A 575 -12.62 20.31 -27.21
N THR A 576 -11.74 21.20 -26.71
CA THR A 576 -11.16 21.10 -25.39
C THR A 576 -12.08 21.62 -24.29
N ASP A 577 -12.87 22.67 -24.59
CA ASP A 577 -13.88 23.30 -23.74
C ASP A 577 -15.07 23.72 -24.65
N ALA A 578 -15.71 22.73 -25.31
CA ALA A 578 -16.77 22.99 -26.28
C ALA A 578 -18.08 23.45 -25.63
N ASN A 579 -18.33 23.02 -24.40
CA ASN A 579 -19.47 23.42 -23.59
C ASN A 579 -19.28 24.81 -22.94
N ASP A 580 -18.02 25.35 -22.99
CA ASP A 580 -17.66 26.69 -22.51
C ASP A 580 -17.84 26.84 -20.98
N ASP A 581 -17.61 25.77 -20.21
CA ASP A 581 -17.73 25.80 -18.74
C ASP A 581 -16.39 26.09 -18.02
N GLY A 582 -15.32 26.27 -18.81
CA GLY A 582 -13.98 26.55 -18.29
C GLY A 582 -13.27 25.36 -17.69
N LEU A 583 -13.66 24.13 -18.04
CA LEU A 583 -13.00 22.87 -17.69
C LEU A 583 -12.71 22.06 -18.95
N PRO A 584 -11.67 21.19 -18.94
CA PRO A 584 -11.43 20.29 -20.06
C PRO A 584 -12.57 19.28 -20.24
N ASP A 585 -13.14 19.23 -21.47
CA ASP A 585 -14.09 18.20 -21.85
C ASP A 585 -13.46 16.81 -21.85
N SER A 586 -14.25 15.75 -21.73
CA SER A 586 -13.78 14.37 -21.76
C SER A 586 -13.06 13.99 -23.07
N SER A 587 -13.32 14.71 -24.15
CA SER A 587 -12.67 14.55 -25.47
C SER A 587 -11.37 15.35 -25.60
N ALA A 588 -11.01 16.20 -24.64
CA ALA A 588 -9.80 17.00 -24.70
C ALA A 588 -8.55 16.11 -24.81
N THR A 589 -7.63 16.52 -25.68
CA THR A 589 -6.31 15.87 -25.82
C THR A 589 -5.24 16.63 -25.05
N LEU A 590 -4.12 15.96 -24.75
CA LEU A 590 -2.98 16.61 -24.11
C LEU A 590 -2.50 17.83 -24.89
N ALA A 591 -2.29 17.69 -26.21
CA ALA A 591 -1.79 18.76 -27.07
C ALA A 591 -2.70 20.00 -27.06
N ASN A 592 -4.03 19.78 -27.07
CA ASN A 592 -4.99 20.89 -27.06
C ASN A 592 -5.10 21.53 -25.68
N THR A 593 -5.09 20.73 -24.60
CA THR A 593 -5.19 21.22 -23.23
C THR A 593 -3.95 22.00 -22.81
N THR A 594 -2.77 21.59 -23.27
CA THR A 594 -1.49 22.25 -22.97
C THR A 594 -1.09 23.30 -24.03
N ALA A 595 -1.92 23.53 -25.05
CA ALA A 595 -1.74 24.65 -25.97
C ALA A 595 -1.88 26.03 -25.29
N GLY A 596 -2.58 26.06 -24.11
CA GLY A 596 -2.58 27.21 -23.21
C GLY A 596 -1.23 27.39 -22.52
N LEU A 597 -0.93 28.62 -22.10
CA LEU A 597 0.24 28.88 -21.30
C LEU A 597 0.05 28.41 -19.86
N LEU A 598 1.13 28.09 -19.16
CA LEU A 598 1.11 27.86 -17.73
C LEU A 598 0.64 29.10 -16.95
N ALA A 599 -0.01 28.88 -15.81
CA ALA A 599 -0.34 29.91 -14.83
C ALA A 599 0.87 30.08 -13.89
N PRO A 600 1.73 31.09 -14.10
CA PRO A 600 3.06 31.13 -13.47
C PRO A 600 2.99 31.34 -11.93
N SER A 601 1.93 31.91 -11.41
CA SER A 601 1.74 32.13 -9.97
C SER A 601 1.19 30.89 -9.25
N PHE A 602 0.92 29.78 -9.95
CA PHE A 602 0.42 28.56 -9.32
C PHE A 602 1.51 27.90 -8.46
N SER A 603 1.25 27.81 -7.17
CA SER A 603 2.17 27.25 -6.17
C SER A 603 1.48 26.33 -5.15
N SER A 604 0.18 26.04 -5.33
CA SER A 604 -0.57 25.18 -4.43
C SER A 604 -0.07 23.73 -4.47
N THR A 605 -0.05 23.06 -3.33
CA THR A 605 0.24 21.62 -3.27
C THR A 605 -0.82 20.81 -4.03
N VAL A 606 -0.38 19.94 -4.93
CA VAL A 606 -1.24 19.00 -5.64
C VAL A 606 -1.07 17.63 -5.02
N THR A 607 -2.14 17.03 -4.52
CA THR A 607 -2.10 15.70 -3.89
C THR A 607 -2.79 14.67 -4.78
N LEU A 608 -1.99 13.79 -5.38
CA LEU A 608 -2.47 12.66 -6.17
C LEU A 608 -2.56 11.42 -5.27
N SER A 609 -3.68 10.72 -5.34
CA SER A 609 -3.93 9.48 -4.59
C SER A 609 -4.50 8.40 -5.49
N THR A 610 -4.52 7.16 -5.01
CA THR A 610 -5.09 6.01 -5.71
C THR A 610 -6.57 5.85 -5.36
N VAL A 611 -7.37 5.38 -6.32
CA VAL A 611 -8.78 5.01 -6.09
C VAL A 611 -8.85 3.59 -5.53
N SER A 612 -9.50 3.43 -4.39
CA SER A 612 -9.75 2.10 -3.81
C SER A 612 -10.60 1.22 -4.75
N GLY A 613 -10.21 -0.04 -4.90
CA GLY A 613 -10.89 -0.98 -5.80
C GLY A 613 -10.55 -0.82 -7.28
N SER A 614 -9.71 0.15 -7.66
CA SER A 614 -9.30 0.39 -9.05
C SER A 614 -8.15 -0.48 -9.54
N GLN A 615 -7.50 -1.18 -8.65
CA GLN A 615 -6.32 -1.98 -8.94
C GLN A 615 -6.61 -3.16 -9.86
N THR A 616 -5.60 -3.55 -10.65
CA THR A 616 -5.60 -4.81 -11.38
C THR A 616 -4.50 -5.73 -10.84
N PRO A 617 -4.74 -7.04 -10.79
CA PRO A 617 -6.00 -7.75 -11.10
C PRO A 617 -7.16 -7.33 -10.18
N ALA A 618 -8.39 -7.43 -10.67
CA ALA A 618 -9.59 -7.14 -9.87
C ALA A 618 -9.62 -8.02 -8.60
N GLY A 619 -9.94 -7.42 -7.47
CA GLY A 619 -9.88 -8.08 -6.16
C GLY A 619 -8.46 -8.28 -5.61
N GLY A 620 -7.44 -7.81 -6.32
CA GLY A 620 -6.06 -7.80 -5.84
C GLY A 620 -5.80 -6.74 -4.75
N THR A 621 -4.57 -6.66 -4.30
CA THR A 621 -4.12 -5.68 -3.31
C THR A 621 -3.86 -4.33 -4.00
N LEU A 622 -4.45 -3.25 -3.51
CA LEU A 622 -4.05 -1.90 -3.92
C LEU A 622 -2.67 -1.59 -3.32
N GLY A 623 -1.71 -1.30 -4.19
CA GLY A 623 -0.37 -0.89 -3.77
C GLY A 623 -0.37 0.51 -3.15
N THR A 624 0.60 0.78 -2.30
CA THR A 624 0.85 2.13 -1.81
C THR A 624 1.50 2.98 -2.90
N LEU A 625 0.99 4.21 -3.07
CA LEU A 625 1.60 5.26 -3.89
C LEU A 625 2.37 6.19 -2.96
N SER A 626 3.66 6.35 -3.18
CA SER A 626 4.48 7.36 -2.52
C SER A 626 4.87 8.48 -3.49
N GLY A 627 5.19 9.66 -2.97
CA GLY A 627 5.53 10.83 -3.78
C GLY A 627 4.32 11.52 -4.45
N GLY A 628 3.08 11.19 -4.03
CA GLY A 628 1.87 11.78 -4.58
C GLY A 628 1.58 13.22 -4.13
N SER A 629 2.24 13.71 -3.08
CA SER A 629 2.14 15.11 -2.65
C SER A 629 3.20 15.94 -3.39
N ILE A 630 2.75 16.81 -4.28
CA ILE A 630 3.60 17.55 -5.22
C ILE A 630 3.61 19.01 -4.82
N THR A 631 4.80 19.49 -4.50
CA THR A 631 5.10 20.88 -4.10
C THR A 631 6.20 21.45 -5.00
N GLY A 632 6.63 22.67 -4.74
CA GLY A 632 7.75 23.29 -5.45
C GLY A 632 7.45 23.66 -6.90
N PHE A 633 6.20 24.06 -7.19
CA PHE A 633 5.84 24.59 -8.49
C PHE A 633 6.68 25.81 -8.85
N SER A 634 7.21 25.84 -10.03
CA SER A 634 7.94 26.97 -10.60
C SER A 634 7.37 27.32 -11.96
N GLY A 635 6.94 28.57 -12.15
CA GLY A 635 6.30 29.00 -13.40
C GLY A 635 5.02 28.21 -13.73
N GLY A 636 4.34 27.68 -12.72
CA GLY A 636 3.08 26.92 -12.89
C GLY A 636 3.26 25.42 -13.15
N SER A 637 4.47 24.86 -13.06
CA SER A 637 4.74 23.45 -13.29
C SER A 637 5.68 22.87 -12.24
N ALA A 638 5.52 21.57 -11.96
CA ALA A 638 6.42 20.79 -11.09
C ALA A 638 6.57 19.37 -11.62
N THR A 639 7.75 18.76 -11.37
CA THR A 639 7.99 17.34 -11.66
C THR A 639 8.03 16.57 -10.35
N ALA A 640 7.28 15.50 -10.28
CA ALA A 640 7.19 14.62 -9.13
C ALA A 640 7.88 13.28 -9.41
N THR A 641 8.55 12.76 -8.39
CA THR A 641 9.08 11.38 -8.37
C THR A 641 8.17 10.54 -7.49
N MET A 642 7.59 9.52 -8.09
CA MET A 642 6.61 8.64 -7.45
C MET A 642 7.06 7.18 -7.47
N GLN A 643 6.50 6.36 -6.57
CA GLN A 643 6.63 4.91 -6.59
C GLN A 643 5.25 4.29 -6.34
N TYR A 644 4.99 3.16 -7.01
CA TYR A 644 3.83 2.32 -6.71
C TYR A 644 4.31 0.91 -6.36
N ALA A 645 3.88 0.42 -5.20
CA ALA A 645 4.50 -0.73 -4.56
C ALA A 645 4.05 -2.11 -5.09
N GLU A 646 3.01 -2.16 -5.97
CA GLU A 646 2.36 -3.43 -6.35
C GLU A 646 2.36 -3.65 -7.87
N VAL A 647 2.17 -4.90 -8.30
CA VAL A 647 1.98 -5.31 -9.69
C VAL A 647 0.58 -4.95 -10.20
N GLY A 648 0.45 -4.73 -11.51
CA GLY A 648 -0.80 -4.39 -12.16
C GLY A 648 -0.95 -2.89 -12.43
N SER A 649 -2.11 -2.33 -12.27
CA SER A 649 -2.39 -0.91 -12.50
C SER A 649 -3.36 -0.35 -11.46
N PHE A 650 -3.44 0.97 -11.37
CA PHE A 650 -4.39 1.68 -10.52
C PHE A 650 -4.97 2.90 -11.24
N LEU A 651 -6.02 3.51 -10.68
CA LEU A 651 -6.51 4.82 -11.13
C LEU A 651 -6.06 5.89 -10.14
N PHE A 652 -5.59 7.04 -10.66
CA PHE A 652 -5.54 8.25 -9.87
C PHE A 652 -6.97 8.72 -9.52
N ALA A 653 -7.14 9.21 -8.31
CA ALA A 653 -8.35 9.92 -7.94
C ALA A 653 -8.45 11.20 -8.78
N THR A 654 -9.57 11.36 -9.48
CA THR A 654 -9.89 12.55 -10.27
C THR A 654 -10.78 13.55 -9.51
N THR A 655 -11.02 13.28 -8.22
CA THR A 655 -11.64 14.22 -7.29
C THR A 655 -10.64 15.28 -6.84
N SER A 656 -10.99 16.10 -5.86
CA SER A 656 -10.15 17.21 -5.39
C SER A 656 -8.68 16.80 -5.16
N VAL A 657 -7.76 17.39 -5.90
CA VAL A 657 -6.30 17.27 -5.72
C VAL A 657 -5.66 18.51 -5.13
N VAL A 658 -6.38 19.62 -5.13
CA VAL A 658 -6.10 20.85 -4.37
C VAL A 658 -7.38 21.16 -3.62
N SER A 659 -7.38 21.02 -2.31
CA SER A 659 -8.46 21.50 -1.45
C SER A 659 -8.19 22.95 -1.08
N ASN A 660 -9.25 23.75 -0.98
CA ASN A 660 -9.14 25.14 -0.57
C ASN A 660 -8.12 25.98 -1.38
N PHE A 661 -8.27 25.95 -2.73
CA PHE A 661 -7.39 26.67 -3.64
C PHE A 661 -7.26 28.16 -3.24
N ILE A 662 -6.02 28.60 -2.96
CA ILE A 662 -5.67 29.96 -2.50
C ILE A 662 -6.60 30.53 -1.42
N GLY A 663 -7.10 29.67 -0.51
CA GLY A 663 -7.97 30.09 0.61
C GLY A 663 -9.42 30.43 0.22
N SER A 664 -9.89 30.00 -0.95
CA SER A 664 -11.24 30.29 -1.45
C SER A 664 -12.29 29.23 -1.09
N GLY A 665 -11.88 28.07 -0.58
CA GLY A 665 -12.73 26.89 -0.44
C GLY A 665 -12.96 26.10 -1.74
N LEU A 666 -12.49 26.63 -2.86
CA LEU A 666 -12.60 25.94 -4.15
C LEU A 666 -11.67 24.73 -4.18
N SER A 667 -12.20 23.59 -4.61
CA SER A 667 -11.39 22.39 -4.88
C SER A 667 -11.11 22.29 -6.38
N LEU A 668 -9.86 21.93 -6.72
CA LEU A 668 -9.45 21.69 -8.11
C LEU A 668 -9.28 20.19 -8.35
N THR A 669 -9.67 19.76 -9.55
CA THR A 669 -9.56 18.38 -10.02
C THR A 669 -8.46 18.26 -11.09
N PRO A 670 -7.79 17.10 -11.22
CA PRO A 670 -6.77 16.91 -12.24
C PRO A 670 -7.38 16.38 -13.55
N THR A 671 -6.75 16.69 -14.67
CA THR A 671 -6.90 15.98 -15.93
C THR A 671 -5.63 15.18 -16.19
N VAL A 672 -5.73 13.87 -16.25
CA VAL A 672 -4.58 12.96 -16.38
C VAL A 672 -4.52 12.46 -17.82
N PHE A 673 -3.32 12.50 -18.42
CA PHE A 673 -3.08 12.04 -19.77
C PHE A 673 -2.07 10.90 -19.80
N ASN A 674 -2.35 9.89 -20.61
CA ASN A 674 -1.42 8.80 -20.88
C ASN A 674 -0.36 9.18 -21.93
N ALA A 675 0.55 8.27 -22.25
CA ALA A 675 1.63 8.50 -23.22
C ALA A 675 1.15 8.78 -24.66
N SER A 676 -0.08 8.38 -25.02
CA SER A 676 -0.67 8.69 -26.33
C SER A 676 -1.32 10.07 -26.39
N GLY A 677 -1.38 10.79 -25.25
CA GLY A 677 -2.04 12.08 -25.13
C GLY A 677 -3.55 12.02 -24.98
N ALA A 678 -4.12 10.85 -24.74
CA ALA A 678 -5.53 10.68 -24.40
C ALA A 678 -5.75 10.80 -22.88
N GLN A 679 -6.91 11.29 -22.48
CA GLN A 679 -7.28 11.33 -21.06
C GLN A 679 -7.41 9.90 -20.50
N SER A 680 -6.64 9.63 -19.47
CA SER A 680 -6.71 8.37 -18.76
C SER A 680 -6.09 8.52 -17.36
N ALA A 681 -6.92 8.37 -16.33
CA ALA A 681 -6.42 8.35 -14.95
C ALA A 681 -5.73 7.03 -14.58
N ARG A 682 -5.70 6.02 -15.47
CA ARG A 682 -5.07 4.74 -15.22
C ARG A 682 -3.56 4.81 -15.40
N VAL A 683 -2.85 4.28 -14.40
CA VAL A 683 -1.39 4.19 -14.38
C VAL A 683 -0.98 2.72 -14.30
N GLY A 684 -0.13 2.30 -15.17
CA GLY A 684 0.37 0.92 -15.25
C GLY A 684 0.34 0.38 -16.70
N ARG A 685 0.76 -0.80 -16.92
CA ARG A 685 0.93 -1.99 -16.07
C ARG A 685 2.32 -1.97 -15.37
N PHE A 686 2.31 -2.16 -14.06
CA PHE A 686 3.53 -2.39 -13.27
C PHE A 686 3.86 -3.87 -13.24
N THR A 687 5.17 -4.20 -13.35
CA THR A 687 5.71 -5.56 -13.26
C THR A 687 6.51 -5.71 -11.96
N PRO A 688 6.82 -6.93 -11.49
CA PRO A 688 7.80 -7.08 -10.40
C PRO A 688 9.13 -6.45 -10.76
N ALA A 689 9.91 -6.05 -9.77
CA ALA A 689 11.29 -5.62 -10.00
C ALA A 689 12.23 -6.82 -10.21
N GLY A 690 11.91 -7.96 -9.60
CA GLY A 690 12.66 -9.19 -9.72
C GLY A 690 12.04 -10.35 -8.95
N PHE A 691 12.77 -11.49 -8.95
CA PHE A 691 12.42 -12.68 -8.18
C PHE A 691 13.48 -12.95 -7.10
N THR A 692 13.04 -13.54 -5.98
CA THR A 692 13.89 -14.01 -4.90
C THR A 692 13.57 -15.45 -4.55
N VAL A 693 14.59 -16.23 -4.16
CA VAL A 693 14.43 -17.62 -3.71
C VAL A 693 14.30 -17.66 -2.20
N GLY A 694 13.33 -18.43 -1.72
CA GLY A 694 13.15 -18.74 -0.31
C GLY A 694 13.70 -20.14 0.04
N THR A 695 13.05 -20.81 1.01
CA THR A 695 13.45 -22.13 1.51
C THR A 695 13.69 -23.14 0.40
N VAL A 696 14.87 -23.75 0.42
CA VAL A 696 15.29 -24.77 -0.56
C VAL A 696 15.48 -26.10 0.14
N SER A 697 15.03 -27.20 -0.49
CA SER A 697 15.28 -28.56 -0.06
C SER A 697 15.72 -29.42 -1.24
N LEU A 698 16.69 -30.33 -0.98
CA LEU A 698 17.21 -31.28 -1.93
C LEU A 698 16.70 -32.70 -1.58
N THR A 699 16.24 -33.41 -2.57
CA THR A 699 16.01 -34.85 -2.49
C THR A 699 16.96 -35.55 -3.45
N ASN A 700 18.00 -36.14 -2.92
CA ASN A 700 18.91 -37.00 -3.69
C ASN A 700 18.15 -38.25 -4.17
N ARG A 701 18.52 -38.80 -5.35
CA ARG A 701 17.99 -40.06 -5.86
C ARG A 701 16.45 -40.08 -5.78
N SER A 702 15.82 -39.04 -6.42
CA SER A 702 14.39 -38.76 -6.26
C SER A 702 13.50 -39.82 -6.95
N ASP A 703 14.07 -40.65 -7.83
CA ASP A 703 13.44 -41.70 -8.61
C ASP A 703 13.28 -43.03 -7.81
N ILE A 704 13.84 -43.12 -6.62
CA ILE A 704 13.74 -44.33 -5.78
C ILE A 704 13.19 -44.05 -4.40
N THR A 705 12.46 -45.01 -3.87
CA THR A 705 12.04 -44.99 -2.46
C THR A 705 13.08 -45.75 -1.61
N CYS A 706 13.44 -45.19 -0.46
CA CYS A 706 14.45 -45.78 0.41
C CYS A 706 14.13 -45.42 1.86
N ALA A 707 14.28 -46.39 2.76
CA ALA A 707 14.07 -46.13 4.20
C ALA A 707 15.28 -45.43 4.84
N SER A 708 16.46 -45.50 4.23
CA SER A 708 17.69 -44.84 4.70
C SER A 708 17.87 -43.48 4.07
N SER A 709 18.66 -42.60 4.71
CA SER A 709 18.99 -41.30 4.16
C SER A 709 19.76 -41.40 2.84
N LYS A 710 19.38 -40.57 1.87
CA LYS A 710 20.00 -40.48 0.54
C LYS A 710 20.94 -39.29 0.52
N ASN A 711 22.21 -39.48 0.79
CA ASN A 711 23.21 -38.42 0.98
C ASN A 711 23.98 -38.05 -0.30
N PHE A 712 23.68 -38.68 -1.42
CA PHE A 712 24.28 -38.42 -2.73
C PHE A 712 23.32 -38.83 -3.86
N THR A 713 23.63 -38.39 -5.08
CA THR A 713 22.95 -38.82 -6.32
C THR A 713 24.02 -39.36 -7.29
N TYR A 714 23.71 -40.49 -8.00
CA TYR A 714 24.58 -40.92 -9.09
C TYR A 714 24.41 -40.02 -10.31
N LEU A 715 25.49 -39.77 -11.03
CA LEU A 715 25.43 -39.16 -12.38
C LEU A 715 24.54 -40.02 -13.28
N GLY A 716 23.57 -39.43 -13.94
CA GLY A 716 22.53 -40.08 -14.73
C GLY A 716 21.27 -40.43 -13.92
N GLN A 717 21.26 -40.28 -12.63
CA GLN A 717 20.11 -40.51 -11.74
C GLN A 717 19.44 -39.18 -11.39
N ASN A 718 18.13 -39.19 -11.17
CA ASN A 718 17.36 -38.02 -10.86
C ASN A 718 17.61 -37.51 -9.43
N PHE A 719 17.75 -36.20 -9.27
CA PHE A 719 17.57 -35.47 -8.02
C PHE A 719 16.41 -34.49 -8.14
N GLN A 720 15.87 -34.05 -7.02
CA GLN A 720 14.78 -33.11 -6.97
C GLN A 720 15.15 -31.93 -6.10
N LEU A 721 14.91 -30.72 -6.63
CA LEU A 721 15.02 -29.47 -5.93
C LEU A 721 13.60 -28.95 -5.65
N LYS A 722 13.31 -28.64 -4.40
CA LYS A 722 12.05 -28.03 -4.00
C LYS A 722 12.34 -26.70 -3.30
N PHE A 723 11.69 -25.61 -3.75
CA PHE A 723 11.94 -24.29 -3.24
C PHE A 723 10.70 -23.39 -3.35
N THR A 724 10.79 -22.20 -2.78
CA THR A 724 9.82 -21.11 -2.92
C THR A 724 10.42 -20.01 -3.78
N LEU A 725 9.65 -19.46 -4.72
CA LEU A 725 10.00 -18.28 -5.50
C LEU A 725 9.03 -17.16 -5.14
N THR A 726 9.56 -15.96 -4.93
CA THR A 726 8.76 -14.78 -4.60
C THR A 726 9.05 -13.67 -5.60
N ALA A 727 7.99 -13.11 -6.18
CA ALA A 727 8.05 -11.90 -6.98
C ALA A 727 8.10 -10.69 -6.04
N VAL A 728 9.09 -9.82 -6.24
CA VAL A 728 9.34 -8.68 -5.34
C VAL A 728 9.38 -7.36 -6.09
N ASN A 729 9.07 -6.28 -5.39
CA ASN A 729 9.22 -4.92 -5.87
C ASN A 729 10.67 -4.41 -5.68
N GLY A 730 10.94 -3.16 -6.07
CA GLY A 730 12.28 -2.55 -5.97
C GLY A 730 12.86 -2.45 -4.56
N ALA A 731 12.03 -2.52 -3.53
CA ALA A 731 12.42 -2.57 -2.13
C ALA A 731 12.58 -4.01 -1.60
N GLY A 732 12.46 -5.04 -2.45
CA GLY A 732 12.52 -6.45 -2.04
C GLY A 732 11.24 -6.97 -1.37
N VAL A 733 10.17 -6.18 -1.34
CA VAL A 733 8.88 -6.57 -0.74
C VAL A 733 8.07 -7.37 -1.75
N ARG A 734 7.40 -8.43 -1.28
CA ARG A 734 6.56 -9.28 -2.10
C ARG A 734 5.42 -8.51 -2.78
N THR A 735 5.24 -8.74 -4.08
CA THR A 735 4.12 -8.21 -4.87
C THR A 735 2.99 -9.22 -4.93
N LYS A 736 1.89 -8.98 -4.21
CA LYS A 736 0.79 -9.93 -4.06
C LYS A 736 -0.05 -10.12 -5.34
N ASN A 737 -0.04 -9.13 -6.22
CA ASN A 737 -0.80 -9.15 -7.46
C ASN A 737 -0.11 -9.91 -8.61
N TYR A 738 1.11 -10.42 -8.39
CA TYR A 738 1.76 -11.32 -9.33
C TYR A 738 1.13 -12.72 -9.22
N THR A 739 -0.05 -12.87 -9.80
CA THR A 739 -0.91 -14.06 -9.70
C THR A 739 -1.81 -14.19 -10.92
N GLY A 740 -2.33 -15.39 -11.20
CA GLY A 740 -3.21 -15.64 -12.33
C GLY A 740 -2.59 -15.20 -13.65
N LEU A 741 -3.30 -14.42 -14.45
CA LEU A 741 -2.82 -13.91 -15.73
C LEU A 741 -1.68 -12.88 -15.58
N PHE A 742 -1.49 -12.27 -14.40
CA PHE A 742 -0.39 -11.34 -14.15
C PHE A 742 0.90 -12.03 -13.70
N ALA A 743 0.87 -13.36 -13.47
CA ALA A 743 2.06 -14.15 -13.18
C ALA A 743 2.63 -14.70 -14.49
N MET A 744 3.53 -13.96 -15.09
CA MET A 744 4.08 -14.18 -16.43
C MET A 744 5.13 -15.30 -16.48
N LEU A 745 5.66 -15.77 -15.34
CA LEU A 745 6.58 -16.90 -15.30
C LEU A 745 5.77 -18.21 -15.17
N ASP A 746 5.90 -19.10 -16.18
CA ASP A 746 5.36 -20.45 -16.12
C ASP A 746 6.24 -21.35 -15.25
N VAL A 747 5.81 -21.55 -14.01
CA VAL A 747 6.53 -22.37 -13.02
C VAL A 747 6.44 -23.87 -13.31
N THR A 748 5.63 -24.31 -14.28
CA THR A 748 5.49 -25.70 -14.68
C THR A 748 6.41 -26.09 -15.84
N SER A 749 7.01 -25.12 -16.51
CA SER A 749 7.98 -25.33 -17.58
C SER A 749 9.39 -25.53 -17.02
N ALA A 750 9.96 -26.72 -17.20
CA ALA A 750 11.31 -27.03 -16.71
C ALA A 750 12.39 -26.14 -17.35
N THR A 751 12.20 -25.76 -18.62
CA THR A 751 13.15 -24.92 -19.36
C THR A 751 13.11 -23.45 -18.93
N ALA A 752 11.97 -22.98 -18.40
CA ALA A 752 11.82 -21.60 -17.95
C ALA A 752 12.75 -21.27 -16.76
N TRP A 753 13.18 -22.28 -16.01
CA TRP A 753 14.04 -22.09 -14.84
C TRP A 753 15.51 -21.87 -15.17
N GLN A 754 15.96 -22.22 -16.38
CA GLN A 754 17.36 -22.15 -16.80
C GLN A 754 18.31 -22.76 -15.76
N LEU A 755 17.92 -23.94 -15.22
CA LEU A 755 18.69 -24.66 -14.20
C LEU A 755 20.10 -24.96 -14.72
N GLY A 756 21.10 -24.77 -13.88
CA GLY A 756 22.48 -25.11 -14.17
C GLY A 756 23.28 -25.31 -12.89
N GLY A 757 24.43 -25.95 -13.00
CA GLY A 757 25.29 -26.25 -11.86
C GLY A 757 26.78 -26.13 -12.19
N VAL A 758 27.57 -25.92 -11.15
CA VAL A 758 29.03 -25.77 -11.26
C VAL A 758 29.74 -26.45 -10.09
N ASP A 759 30.89 -27.08 -10.40
CA ASP A 759 31.87 -27.54 -9.42
C ASP A 759 33.28 -27.27 -10.01
N GLY A 760 33.98 -26.28 -9.46
CA GLY A 760 35.24 -25.77 -10.04
C GLY A 760 35.05 -25.35 -11.49
N SER A 761 35.80 -25.96 -12.41
CA SER A 761 35.65 -25.70 -13.85
C SER A 761 34.58 -26.54 -14.53
N THR A 762 33.99 -27.50 -13.85
CA THR A 762 32.96 -28.39 -14.42
C THR A 762 31.59 -27.67 -14.44
N ARG A 763 30.96 -27.65 -15.61
CA ARG A 763 29.62 -27.06 -15.81
C ARG A 763 28.58 -28.16 -16.08
N PHE A 764 27.47 -28.10 -15.37
CA PHE A 764 26.28 -28.93 -15.58
C PHE A 764 25.19 -28.09 -16.24
N LEU A 765 25.20 -28.08 -17.55
CA LEU A 765 24.28 -27.26 -18.37
C LEU A 765 23.46 -28.15 -19.30
N THR A 766 22.31 -27.67 -19.73
CA THR A 766 21.39 -28.35 -20.66
C THR A 766 21.80 -28.18 -22.12
N SER A 767 22.72 -27.27 -22.40
CA SER A 767 23.21 -26.91 -23.74
C SER A 767 24.72 -26.78 -23.75
N GLY A 768 25.29 -26.62 -24.94
CA GLY A 768 26.74 -26.50 -25.18
C GLY A 768 27.29 -27.72 -25.93
N SER A 769 28.64 -27.80 -26.10
CA SER A 769 29.30 -28.88 -26.84
C SER A 769 29.20 -30.26 -26.17
N SER A 770 28.96 -30.30 -24.87
CA SER A 770 28.81 -31.53 -24.09
C SER A 770 27.81 -31.26 -22.95
N PRO A 771 26.50 -31.28 -23.21
CA PRO A 771 25.51 -31.01 -22.16
C PRO A 771 25.57 -32.11 -21.09
N ARG A 772 25.68 -31.65 -19.83
CA ARG A 772 25.79 -32.55 -18.65
C ARG A 772 24.61 -32.47 -17.71
N LEU A 773 23.51 -31.85 -18.12
CA LEU A 773 22.29 -31.76 -17.36
C LEU A 773 21.09 -32.11 -18.23
N ALA A 774 20.30 -33.07 -17.81
CA ALA A 774 18.99 -33.38 -18.37
C ALA A 774 17.90 -32.83 -17.43
N LEU A 775 16.95 -32.10 -17.99
CA LEU A 775 15.77 -31.63 -17.26
C LEU A 775 14.71 -32.74 -17.31
N GLY A 776 14.10 -33.00 -16.18
CA GLY A 776 12.91 -33.78 -16.02
C GLY A 776 11.66 -32.90 -15.97
N THR A 777 10.84 -33.10 -14.94
CA THR A 777 9.59 -32.36 -14.74
C THR A 777 9.80 -31.12 -13.87
N ALA A 778 8.98 -30.09 -14.12
CA ALA A 778 8.78 -28.98 -13.22
C ALA A 778 7.32 -28.95 -12.77
N SER A 779 7.07 -28.55 -11.54
CA SER A 779 5.72 -28.34 -11.03
C SER A 779 5.72 -27.22 -10.00
N GLY A 780 4.59 -26.59 -9.84
CA GLY A 780 4.38 -25.48 -8.92
C GLY A 780 3.17 -24.69 -9.35
N ALA A 781 2.77 -23.74 -8.51
CA ALA A 781 1.70 -22.79 -8.83
C ALA A 781 1.95 -21.49 -8.09
N TRP A 782 1.61 -20.39 -8.72
CA TRP A 782 1.55 -19.09 -8.05
C TRP A 782 0.36 -19.05 -7.09
N GLY A 783 0.59 -18.58 -5.90
CA GLY A 783 -0.46 -18.36 -4.90
C GLY A 783 -1.48 -17.32 -5.35
N THR A 784 -2.62 -17.33 -4.69
CA THR A 784 -3.70 -16.35 -4.89
C THR A 784 -4.04 -15.64 -3.59
N GLY A 785 -4.68 -14.48 -3.66
CA GLY A 785 -5.07 -13.71 -2.49
C GLY A 785 -3.89 -13.38 -1.58
N SER A 786 -3.94 -13.75 -0.31
CA SER A 786 -2.88 -13.47 0.66
C SER A 786 -1.53 -14.14 0.35
N SER A 787 -1.52 -15.22 -0.43
CA SER A 787 -0.31 -15.93 -0.91
C SER A 787 0.13 -15.49 -2.31
N GLY A 788 -0.57 -14.56 -2.95
CA GLY A 788 -0.19 -14.01 -4.25
C GLY A 788 1.26 -13.51 -4.28
N GLY A 789 1.90 -13.57 -5.44
CA GLY A 789 3.31 -13.20 -5.60
C GLY A 789 4.31 -14.24 -5.09
N THR A 790 3.84 -15.38 -4.58
CA THR A 790 4.71 -16.48 -4.12
C THR A 790 4.30 -17.76 -4.82
N ALA A 791 5.24 -18.42 -5.50
CA ALA A 791 5.11 -19.79 -5.94
C ALA A 791 5.70 -20.71 -4.87
N SER A 792 4.84 -21.35 -4.09
CA SER A 792 5.22 -22.29 -3.05
C SER A 792 5.41 -23.68 -3.64
N ASN A 793 6.31 -24.49 -3.05
CA ASN A 793 6.52 -25.87 -3.44
C ASN A 793 6.89 -26.05 -4.93
N VAL A 794 7.60 -25.09 -5.52
CA VAL A 794 8.19 -25.32 -6.86
C VAL A 794 9.10 -26.52 -6.77
N THR A 795 8.89 -27.46 -7.66
CA THR A 795 9.64 -28.71 -7.69
C THR A 795 10.27 -28.88 -9.07
N LEU A 796 11.60 -29.01 -9.12
CA LEU A 796 12.37 -29.31 -10.32
C LEU A 796 13.02 -30.69 -10.19
N VAL A 797 12.82 -31.54 -11.17
CA VAL A 797 13.52 -32.83 -11.28
C VAL A 797 14.56 -32.69 -12.39
N ALA A 798 15.80 -33.13 -12.10
CA ALA A 798 16.88 -33.10 -13.08
C ALA A 798 17.86 -34.23 -12.82
N ALA A 799 18.66 -34.56 -13.83
CA ALA A 799 19.74 -35.53 -13.75
C ALA A 799 21.05 -34.94 -14.29
N ALA A 800 22.07 -34.88 -13.46
CA ALA A 800 23.39 -34.56 -13.92
C ALA A 800 23.98 -35.75 -14.69
N GLN A 801 24.40 -35.55 -15.95
CA GLN A 801 24.77 -36.62 -16.85
C GLN A 801 26.23 -37.08 -16.62
N ARG A 802 26.48 -38.36 -16.89
CA ARG A 802 27.83 -38.96 -16.86
C ARG A 802 28.69 -38.40 -17.98
N GLY A 803 29.97 -38.16 -17.70
CA GLY A 803 31.00 -38.00 -18.74
C GLY A 803 31.26 -39.32 -19.50
N ALA A 804 31.97 -39.22 -20.61
CA ALA A 804 32.40 -40.41 -21.38
C ALA A 804 33.38 -41.27 -20.59
N THR A 805 34.18 -40.66 -19.72
CA THR A 805 35.07 -41.28 -18.77
C THR A 805 34.68 -40.97 -17.32
N PRO A 806 35.06 -41.84 -16.37
CA PRO A 806 34.79 -41.56 -14.95
C PRO A 806 35.45 -40.29 -14.49
N ASP A 807 34.68 -39.47 -13.76
CA ASP A 807 35.04 -38.19 -13.18
C ASP A 807 34.33 -37.95 -11.84
N GLY A 808 34.75 -36.92 -11.12
CA GLY A 808 34.22 -36.60 -9.79
C GLY A 808 34.95 -37.32 -8.66
N PRO A 809 34.35 -37.47 -7.47
CA PRO A 809 32.99 -37.05 -7.10
C PRO A 809 32.86 -35.52 -7.10
N PHE A 810 31.62 -35.03 -7.30
CA PHE A 810 31.35 -33.61 -7.33
C PHE A 810 30.47 -33.17 -6.14
N THR A 811 30.70 -31.93 -5.69
CA THR A 811 29.79 -31.20 -4.82
C THR A 811 29.29 -29.98 -5.60
N ALA A 812 28.43 -30.26 -6.59
CA ALA A 812 28.02 -29.25 -7.56
C ALA A 812 26.97 -28.31 -6.98
N SER A 813 27.25 -27.01 -7.03
CA SER A 813 26.34 -25.97 -6.70
C SER A 813 25.36 -25.72 -7.85
N PHE A 814 24.04 -25.85 -7.62
CA PHE A 814 22.99 -25.65 -8.61
C PHE A 814 22.22 -24.37 -8.35
N GLY A 815 21.87 -23.65 -9.40
CA GLY A 815 21.12 -22.42 -9.37
C GLY A 815 20.19 -22.26 -10.56
N ILE A 816 19.38 -21.21 -10.51
CA ILE A 816 18.35 -20.86 -11.51
C ILE A 816 18.51 -19.42 -11.99
N ALA A 817 18.07 -19.15 -13.22
CA ALA A 817 18.02 -17.82 -13.81
C ALA A 817 16.72 -17.63 -14.62
N PRO A 818 15.53 -17.83 -14.03
CA PRO A 818 14.28 -17.68 -14.77
C PRO A 818 14.10 -16.23 -15.21
N VAL A 819 13.52 -16.08 -16.41
CA VAL A 819 13.08 -14.79 -16.94
C VAL A 819 11.64 -14.98 -17.42
N ASP A 820 10.72 -14.15 -16.96
CA ASP A 820 9.34 -14.19 -17.41
C ASP A 820 9.15 -13.51 -18.79
N SER A 821 7.94 -13.54 -19.32
CA SER A 821 7.65 -12.94 -20.62
C SER A 821 7.71 -11.40 -20.62
N ASP A 822 7.71 -10.77 -19.45
CA ASP A 822 7.94 -9.33 -19.28
C ASP A 822 9.43 -8.97 -19.11
N GLY A 823 10.31 -9.96 -19.14
CA GLY A 823 11.75 -9.76 -18.92
C GLY A 823 12.11 -9.59 -17.42
N VAL A 824 11.23 -9.95 -16.50
CA VAL A 824 11.53 -9.95 -15.08
C VAL A 824 12.42 -11.14 -14.76
N ALA A 825 13.57 -10.87 -14.14
CA ALA A 825 14.61 -11.84 -13.82
C ALA A 825 14.84 -11.92 -12.30
N MET A 826 15.78 -12.73 -11.87
CA MET A 826 16.21 -12.79 -10.48
C MET A 826 16.76 -11.44 -10.01
N SER A 827 16.49 -11.09 -8.75
CA SER A 827 16.98 -9.84 -8.14
C SER A 827 18.49 -9.83 -7.95
N SER A 828 19.12 -11.00 -7.84
CA SER A 828 20.56 -11.15 -7.70
C SER A 828 21.04 -12.51 -8.21
N TYR A 829 22.28 -12.56 -8.67
CA TYR A 829 22.98 -13.77 -9.05
C TYR A 829 24.20 -13.94 -8.13
N ASN A 830 24.35 -15.13 -7.53
CA ASN A 830 25.41 -15.43 -6.58
C ASN A 830 26.05 -16.82 -6.82
N LEU A 831 25.72 -17.45 -7.93
CA LEU A 831 26.36 -18.65 -8.43
C LEU A 831 27.03 -18.29 -9.76
N ASP A 832 28.34 -18.52 -9.85
CA ASP A 832 29.10 -18.27 -11.07
C ASP A 832 29.02 -16.81 -11.53
N THR A 833 29.65 -15.94 -10.75
CA THR A 833 29.63 -14.48 -10.95
C THR A 833 30.88 -14.01 -11.71
N ASP A 834 31.45 -14.85 -12.58
CA ASP A 834 32.52 -14.43 -13.45
C ASP A 834 32.04 -13.45 -14.53
N THR A 835 33.00 -12.89 -15.32
CA THR A 835 32.66 -11.90 -16.35
C THR A 835 32.03 -12.50 -17.61
N VAL A 836 31.78 -13.79 -17.68
CA VAL A 836 31.23 -14.48 -18.84
C VAL A 836 29.70 -14.52 -18.71
N SER A 837 29.02 -13.67 -19.44
CA SER A 837 27.56 -13.64 -19.46
C SER A 837 26.96 -14.97 -19.93
N GLY A 838 25.87 -15.38 -19.28
CA GLY A 838 25.07 -16.55 -19.67
C GLY A 838 25.13 -17.72 -18.70
N TYR A 839 25.98 -17.65 -17.70
CA TYR A 839 26.09 -18.70 -16.66
C TYR A 839 25.64 -18.23 -15.27
N ASP A 840 25.50 -16.92 -15.07
CA ASP A 840 25.05 -16.35 -13.82
C ASP A 840 23.69 -16.89 -13.38
N ARG A 841 23.61 -17.34 -12.13
CA ARG A 841 22.40 -17.90 -11.53
C ARG A 841 22.27 -17.52 -10.07
N THR A 842 21.06 -17.62 -9.57
CA THR A 842 20.81 -17.57 -8.14
C THR A 842 20.95 -18.96 -7.56
N LEU A 843 21.86 -19.12 -6.61
CA LEU A 843 22.16 -20.39 -5.93
C LEU A 843 20.90 -20.93 -5.24
N LEU A 844 20.61 -22.21 -5.47
CA LEU A 844 19.63 -22.97 -4.72
C LEU A 844 20.32 -23.78 -3.62
N THR A 845 21.15 -24.76 -4.01
CA THR A 845 21.83 -25.66 -3.07
C THR A 845 22.95 -26.41 -3.78
N THR A 846 23.73 -27.18 -3.00
CA THR A 846 24.72 -28.08 -3.51
C THR A 846 24.20 -29.52 -3.60
N VAL A 847 24.55 -30.24 -4.67
CA VAL A 847 24.15 -31.62 -4.91
C VAL A 847 25.41 -32.50 -4.94
N PRO A 848 25.54 -33.45 -4.00
CA PRO A 848 26.64 -34.42 -4.04
C PRO A 848 26.44 -35.46 -5.16
N LEU A 849 27.31 -35.46 -6.16
CA LEU A 849 27.21 -36.29 -7.35
C LEU A 849 28.32 -37.32 -7.42
N ARG A 850 28.03 -38.56 -7.79
CA ARG A 850 29.00 -39.63 -7.91
C ARG A 850 28.88 -40.34 -9.25
N TYR A 851 30.02 -40.59 -9.91
CA TYR A 851 30.06 -41.48 -11.08
C TYR A 851 30.05 -42.92 -10.59
N GLY A 852 28.93 -43.59 -10.71
CA GLY A 852 28.65 -44.90 -10.17
C GLY A 852 28.85 -46.07 -11.16
N ARG A 853 29.12 -47.28 -10.67
CA ARG A 853 28.97 -48.52 -11.37
C ARG A 853 28.58 -49.66 -10.42
N LEU A 854 27.95 -50.73 -10.94
CA LEU A 854 27.75 -51.98 -10.25
C LEU A 854 28.81 -52.96 -10.71
N LYS A 855 29.53 -53.58 -9.79
CA LYS A 855 30.54 -54.64 -10.04
C LYS A 855 29.98 -55.98 -9.57
N LEU A 856 29.82 -56.91 -10.50
CA LEU A 856 29.57 -58.32 -10.18
C LEU A 856 30.90 -59.07 -10.13
N SER A 857 31.16 -59.81 -9.09
CA SER A 857 32.41 -60.52 -8.91
C SER A 857 32.26 -62.03 -9.17
N ASN A 858 33.32 -62.66 -9.71
CA ASN A 858 33.36 -64.09 -9.85
C ASN A 858 33.16 -64.79 -8.50
N ALA A 859 32.53 -65.94 -8.52
CA ALA A 859 32.34 -66.75 -7.31
C ALA A 859 32.60 -68.23 -7.59
N VAL A 860 33.21 -68.91 -6.63
CA VAL A 860 33.51 -70.32 -6.68
C VAL A 860 33.01 -70.97 -5.39
N GLY A 861 32.30 -72.08 -5.50
CA GLY A 861 31.80 -72.82 -4.33
C GLY A 861 31.47 -74.28 -4.65
N SER A 862 31.03 -74.98 -3.62
CA SER A 862 30.61 -76.40 -3.74
C SER A 862 29.26 -76.46 -4.50
N GLN A 863 29.14 -77.50 -5.37
CA GLN A 863 27.90 -77.85 -6.03
C GLN A 863 26.72 -78.17 -5.11
N GLY A 864 27.01 -78.62 -3.87
CA GLY A 864 25.97 -78.92 -2.90
C GLY A 864 25.48 -77.82 -2.01
N ARG A 865 25.92 -76.57 -2.24
CA ARG A 865 25.56 -75.39 -1.45
C ARG A 865 25.17 -74.19 -2.32
N VAL A 866 24.36 -73.30 -1.73
CA VAL A 866 24.07 -72.00 -2.32
C VAL A 866 25.37 -71.27 -2.56
N LEU A 867 25.57 -70.72 -3.74
CA LEU A 867 26.75 -69.91 -4.09
C LEU A 867 26.43 -68.44 -3.90
N ASN A 868 27.24 -67.80 -3.10
CA ASN A 868 27.21 -66.37 -2.84
C ASN A 868 28.06 -65.61 -3.85
N MET A 869 27.44 -64.88 -4.76
CA MET A 869 28.11 -64.08 -5.78
C MET A 869 28.08 -62.60 -5.41
N PRO A 870 29.22 -61.98 -5.05
CA PRO A 870 29.23 -60.60 -4.55
C PRO A 870 28.85 -59.59 -5.65
N LEU A 871 27.97 -58.65 -5.30
CA LEU A 871 27.61 -57.46 -6.09
C LEU A 871 27.95 -56.25 -5.29
N THR A 872 28.75 -55.32 -5.87
CA THR A 872 29.27 -54.15 -5.21
C THR A 872 28.88 -52.88 -5.96
N ALA A 873 28.25 -51.94 -5.30
CA ALA A 873 28.06 -50.59 -5.82
C ALA A 873 29.36 -49.80 -5.59
N GLN A 874 29.92 -49.27 -6.64
CA GLN A 874 31.18 -48.53 -6.62
C GLN A 874 30.98 -47.13 -7.17
N TYR A 875 31.82 -46.21 -6.79
CA TYR A 875 31.91 -44.86 -7.37
C TYR A 875 33.36 -44.47 -7.61
N TRP A 876 33.56 -43.58 -8.57
CA TRP A 876 34.88 -43.08 -8.92
C TRP A 876 35.36 -42.04 -7.92
N MET A 877 36.57 -42.20 -7.41
CA MET A 877 37.25 -41.26 -6.50
C MET A 877 38.75 -41.48 -6.59
N ASP A 878 39.50 -40.39 -6.69
CA ASP A 878 40.97 -40.40 -6.68
C ASP A 878 41.64 -41.39 -7.68
N GLY A 879 41.07 -41.39 -8.93
CA GLY A 879 41.63 -42.19 -10.02
C GLY A 879 41.26 -43.66 -9.98
N SER A 880 40.37 -44.10 -9.07
CA SER A 880 39.95 -45.50 -8.95
C SER A 880 38.51 -45.65 -8.48
N PHE A 881 37.91 -46.84 -8.73
CA PHE A 881 36.55 -47.14 -8.21
C PHE A 881 36.61 -47.67 -6.77
N GLN A 882 35.97 -46.94 -5.87
CA GLN A 882 35.85 -47.30 -4.46
C GLN A 882 34.45 -47.88 -4.17
N THR A 883 34.34 -48.75 -3.14
CA THR A 883 33.03 -49.21 -2.68
C THR A 883 32.21 -48.02 -2.14
N ASN A 884 30.98 -47.90 -2.63
CA ASN A 884 30.08 -46.81 -2.20
C ASN A 884 29.35 -47.17 -0.90
N THR A 885 30.02 -47.10 0.24
CA THR A 885 29.49 -47.46 1.56
C THR A 885 28.24 -46.61 1.94
N SER A 886 28.04 -45.45 1.31
CA SER A 886 26.85 -44.64 1.48
C SER A 886 25.62 -45.15 0.69
N ASP A 887 25.77 -46.18 -0.15
CA ASP A 887 24.65 -46.74 -0.91
C ASP A 887 23.94 -47.80 -0.08
N HIS A 888 22.72 -47.46 0.33
CA HIS A 888 21.80 -48.31 1.08
C HIS A 888 20.50 -48.57 0.32
N CYS A 889 20.41 -48.11 -0.92
CA CYS A 889 19.13 -47.95 -1.60
C CYS A 889 19.07 -48.54 -3.00
N THR A 890 20.23 -48.88 -3.61
CA THR A 890 20.20 -49.46 -4.94
C THR A 890 19.59 -50.85 -4.88
N SER A 891 18.49 -51.05 -5.59
CA SER A 891 17.76 -52.31 -5.70
C SER A 891 17.88 -52.87 -7.12
N VAL A 892 18.30 -54.11 -7.26
CA VAL A 892 18.37 -54.81 -8.52
C VAL A 892 17.23 -55.83 -8.55
N PRO A 893 16.24 -55.71 -9.49
CA PRO A 893 15.18 -56.66 -9.58
C PRO A 893 15.72 -58.08 -9.95
N PRO A 894 15.32 -59.16 -9.29
CA PRO A 894 15.72 -60.51 -9.67
C PRO A 894 15.45 -60.84 -11.13
N ALA A 895 14.41 -60.27 -11.71
CA ALA A 895 14.03 -60.40 -13.13
C ALA A 895 15.05 -59.86 -14.12
N SER A 896 16.01 -59.00 -13.67
CA SER A 896 17.07 -58.39 -14.48
C SER A 896 18.34 -59.26 -14.52
N VAL A 897 18.39 -60.41 -13.86
CA VAL A 897 19.50 -61.32 -13.85
C VAL A 897 19.36 -62.36 -14.94
N SER A 898 20.38 -62.52 -15.79
CA SER A 898 20.44 -63.53 -16.87
C SER A 898 21.57 -64.51 -16.63
N PHE A 899 21.37 -65.76 -17.11
CA PHE A 899 22.32 -66.87 -17.03
C PHE A 899 22.58 -67.42 -18.43
N GLY A 900 23.82 -67.69 -18.77
CA GLY A 900 24.18 -68.30 -20.08
C GLY A 900 25.56 -68.91 -20.08
N ASN A 901 25.98 -69.39 -21.20
CA ASN A 901 27.30 -70.02 -21.37
C ASN A 901 27.57 -71.12 -20.33
N HIS A 902 26.57 -71.99 -20.11
CA HIS A 902 26.70 -73.16 -19.22
C HIS A 902 27.78 -74.13 -19.74
N ARG A 903 28.67 -74.56 -18.88
CA ARG A 903 29.80 -75.47 -19.23
C ARG A 903 29.87 -76.61 -18.27
N LYS A 904 30.46 -77.66 -18.72
CA LYS A 904 30.53 -79.02 -18.10
C LYS A 904 29.15 -79.65 -17.93
N THR A 905 28.73 -80.07 -16.81
CA THR A 905 27.45 -80.77 -16.57
C THR A 905 26.32 -79.82 -16.16
N LEU A 906 26.63 -78.44 -15.98
CA LEU A 906 25.62 -77.48 -15.68
C LEU A 906 24.71 -77.24 -16.88
N THR A 907 23.41 -77.17 -16.60
CA THR A 907 22.36 -76.84 -17.58
C THR A 907 21.60 -75.60 -17.14
N ALA A 908 20.75 -75.02 -18.02
CA ALA A 908 19.89 -73.91 -17.69
C ALA A 908 18.88 -74.22 -16.57
N ALA A 909 18.54 -75.47 -16.39
CA ALA A 909 17.61 -75.93 -15.31
C ALA A 909 18.27 -75.90 -13.89
N ASP A 910 19.59 -75.97 -13.85
CA ASP A 910 20.38 -76.10 -12.62
C ASP A 910 20.62 -74.70 -11.96
N THR A 911 20.49 -73.62 -12.71
CA THR A 911 20.90 -72.29 -12.25
C THR A 911 19.67 -71.40 -12.02
N THR A 912 19.38 -71.19 -10.75
CA THR A 912 18.28 -70.30 -10.30
C THR A 912 18.76 -69.34 -9.27
N LEU A 913 18.22 -68.16 -9.30
CA LEU A 913 18.43 -67.11 -8.28
C LEU A 913 17.43 -67.36 -7.13
N THR A 914 17.89 -67.37 -5.90
CA THR A 914 17.05 -67.56 -4.71
C THR A 914 16.69 -66.25 -4.01
N ASN A 915 17.29 -65.14 -4.40
CA ASN A 915 16.94 -63.83 -3.90
C ASN A 915 15.49 -63.47 -4.26
N SER A 916 14.67 -63.10 -3.30
CA SER A 916 13.37 -62.46 -3.53
C SER A 916 13.54 -60.96 -3.78
N SER A 917 14.66 -60.39 -3.28
CA SER A 917 15.04 -58.99 -3.43
C SER A 917 16.58 -58.88 -3.37
N ILE A 918 17.20 -58.05 -4.20
CA ILE A 918 18.63 -57.78 -4.22
C ILE A 918 18.80 -56.31 -3.89
N LEU A 919 18.98 -55.97 -2.59
CA LEU A 919 19.13 -54.64 -2.09
C LEU A 919 20.57 -54.41 -1.63
N VAL A 920 21.21 -53.36 -2.12
CA VAL A 920 22.55 -52.96 -1.70
C VAL A 920 22.48 -52.35 -0.30
N ALA A 921 23.31 -52.79 0.60
CA ALA A 921 23.51 -52.26 1.97
C ALA A 921 24.97 -51.97 2.20
N ASN A 922 25.31 -50.77 2.61
CA ASN A 922 26.71 -50.32 2.77
C ASN A 922 27.55 -50.53 1.51
N GLY A 923 26.94 -50.36 0.35
CA GLY A 923 27.61 -50.51 -0.94
C GLY A 923 27.77 -51.99 -1.42
N VAL A 924 27.31 -52.97 -0.69
CA VAL A 924 27.48 -54.40 -1.03
C VAL A 924 26.15 -55.16 -0.93
N THR A 925 26.03 -56.22 -1.75
CA THR A 925 24.98 -57.23 -1.63
C THR A 925 25.47 -58.51 -2.27
N THR A 926 24.61 -59.55 -2.29
CA THR A 926 25.00 -60.86 -2.79
C THR A 926 23.86 -61.42 -3.64
N LEU A 927 24.19 -61.90 -4.82
CA LEU A 927 23.30 -62.78 -5.57
C LEU A 927 23.45 -64.21 -5.00
N LEU A 928 22.36 -64.82 -4.61
CA LEU A 928 22.32 -66.15 -4.05
C LEU A 928 21.86 -67.12 -5.14
N LEU A 929 22.81 -67.90 -5.68
CA LEU A 929 22.55 -68.90 -6.69
C LEU A 929 22.26 -70.24 -6.00
N ALA A 930 21.12 -70.87 -6.34
CA ALA A 930 20.79 -72.16 -5.81
C ALA A 930 21.87 -73.19 -6.09
N ALA A 931 22.03 -74.19 -5.20
CA ALA A 931 22.88 -75.33 -5.49
C ALA A 931 22.34 -76.10 -6.74
N PRO A 932 23.17 -76.43 -7.73
CA PRO A 932 22.76 -77.19 -8.86
C PRO A 932 22.05 -78.56 -8.48
N SER A 933 21.01 -78.91 -9.19
CA SER A 933 20.33 -80.20 -9.01
C SER A 933 21.25 -81.35 -9.47
N GLY A 934 21.05 -82.52 -8.92
CA GLY A 934 21.72 -83.74 -9.37
C GLY A 934 23.27 -83.72 -9.21
N ASN A 935 23.83 -82.94 -8.29
CA ASN A 935 25.29 -82.76 -8.10
C ASN A 935 26.03 -82.30 -9.38
N HIS A 936 25.38 -81.64 -10.30
CA HIS A 936 26.05 -81.05 -11.49
C HIS A 936 27.11 -80.06 -11.11
N SER A 937 28.25 -80.03 -11.81
CA SER A 937 29.37 -79.12 -11.60
C SER A 937 29.75 -78.41 -12.89
N GLY A 938 30.26 -77.26 -12.80
CA GLY A 938 30.64 -76.45 -13.95
C GLY A 938 30.57 -75.00 -13.74
N THR A 939 30.56 -74.21 -14.82
CA THR A 939 30.46 -72.76 -14.75
C THR A 939 29.31 -72.24 -15.54
N VAL A 940 28.75 -71.14 -15.05
CA VAL A 940 27.71 -70.35 -15.75
C VAL A 940 28.15 -68.87 -15.72
N ASP A 941 27.97 -68.19 -16.80
CA ASP A 941 28.18 -66.75 -16.85
C ASP A 941 26.82 -66.04 -16.45
N VAL A 942 26.94 -65.08 -15.52
CA VAL A 942 25.82 -64.33 -14.95
C VAL A 942 25.96 -62.88 -15.39
N ALA A 943 24.92 -62.28 -15.92
CA ALA A 943 24.92 -60.88 -16.30
C ALA A 943 23.69 -60.15 -15.73
N LEU A 944 23.84 -58.89 -15.39
CA LEU A 944 22.72 -58.00 -14.99
C LEU A 944 22.26 -57.18 -16.18
N SER A 945 20.99 -57.05 -16.38
CA SER A 945 20.39 -56.15 -17.37
C SER A 945 20.08 -54.80 -16.64
N LEU A 946 20.99 -53.89 -16.71
CA LEU A 946 20.84 -52.59 -16.02
C LEU A 946 19.94 -51.57 -16.75
N ASP A 947 19.70 -51.80 -18.07
CA ASP A 947 18.75 -51.02 -18.89
C ASP A 947 17.55 -51.86 -19.28
N THR A 948 16.80 -51.45 -20.27
CA THR A 948 15.62 -52.17 -20.78
C THR A 948 15.94 -53.49 -21.49
N VAL A 949 17.13 -53.58 -22.06
CA VAL A 949 17.62 -54.76 -22.76
C VAL A 949 18.93 -55.25 -22.19
N ALA A 950 19.10 -56.54 -22.02
CA ALA A 950 20.38 -57.11 -21.54
C ALA A 950 21.51 -56.85 -22.53
N ASP A 951 22.61 -56.24 -22.03
CA ASP A 951 23.86 -56.09 -22.77
C ASP A 951 24.84 -57.20 -22.38
N ASN A 952 24.95 -58.23 -23.19
CA ASN A 952 25.88 -59.32 -22.99
C ASN A 952 27.16 -59.18 -23.82
N ALA A 953 27.49 -57.99 -24.27
CA ALA A 953 28.61 -57.70 -25.17
C ALA A 953 29.94 -58.22 -24.61
N CYS A 954 30.15 -58.19 -23.29
CA CYS A 954 31.34 -58.64 -22.60
C CYS A 954 31.46 -60.21 -22.48
N LEU A 955 30.41 -60.91 -22.81
CA LEU A 955 30.34 -62.39 -22.69
C LEU A 955 30.23 -63.11 -24.06
N GLN A 956 30.60 -62.47 -25.15
CA GLN A 956 30.48 -63.05 -26.49
C GLN A 956 31.53 -64.16 -26.73
N PRO A 957 31.14 -65.24 -27.41
CA PRO A 957 29.77 -65.55 -27.83
C PRO A 957 28.85 -65.88 -26.65
N TRP A 958 27.63 -65.38 -26.69
CA TRP A 958 26.61 -65.62 -25.65
C TRP A 958 25.64 -66.74 -26.05
N THR A 959 25.63 -67.82 -25.28
CA THR A 959 24.63 -68.83 -25.38
C THR A 959 23.60 -68.68 -24.25
N PRO A 960 22.41 -68.23 -24.53
CA PRO A 960 21.41 -67.97 -23.51
C PRO A 960 20.93 -69.30 -22.87
N GLY A 961 20.86 -69.32 -21.55
CA GLY A 961 20.24 -70.36 -20.75
C GLY A 961 18.92 -69.86 -20.14
N LYS A 962 19.02 -68.76 -19.39
CA LYS A 962 17.86 -68.05 -18.81
C LYS A 962 18.03 -66.58 -19.07
N ALA A 963 17.19 -65.99 -19.90
CA ALA A 963 17.23 -64.57 -20.20
C ALA A 963 16.66 -63.72 -19.03
N ALA A 964 17.11 -62.51 -18.89
CA ALA A 964 16.43 -61.49 -18.05
C ALA A 964 15.06 -61.21 -18.64
N THR A 965 14.05 -61.01 -17.81
CA THR A 965 12.66 -60.71 -18.21
C THR A 965 12.33 -59.23 -18.07
N ALA A 966 13.19 -58.43 -17.41
CA ALA A 966 13.06 -57.00 -17.25
C ALA A 966 14.42 -56.36 -17.11
N GLY A 967 14.57 -55.12 -17.45
CA GLY A 967 15.70 -54.28 -17.10
C GLY A 967 15.58 -53.72 -15.68
N ALA A 968 16.70 -53.38 -15.07
CA ALA A 968 16.73 -52.85 -13.71
C ALA A 968 16.45 -51.35 -13.62
N GLY A 969 16.46 -50.59 -14.73
CA GLY A 969 16.37 -49.15 -14.73
C GLY A 969 17.58 -48.44 -14.10
N LEU A 970 18.73 -49.10 -14.14
CA LEU A 970 19.97 -48.65 -13.53
C LEU A 970 21.09 -48.42 -14.57
N ALA A 971 20.74 -47.98 -15.79
CA ALA A 971 21.71 -47.71 -16.87
C ALA A 971 22.87 -46.81 -16.45
N PHE A 972 22.65 -45.89 -15.52
CA PHE A 972 23.64 -45.01 -14.92
C PHE A 972 24.70 -45.76 -14.06
N LEU A 973 24.51 -47.03 -13.76
CA LEU A 973 25.50 -47.90 -13.02
C LEU A 973 26.20 -48.91 -13.91
N ARG A 974 26.15 -48.77 -15.23
CA ARG A 974 26.99 -49.50 -16.21
C ARG A 974 28.47 -49.16 -16.00
N GLY A 975 29.35 -50.05 -16.38
CA GLY A 975 30.79 -49.93 -16.22
C GLY A 975 31.61 -50.22 -17.46
N GLY A 976 32.93 -50.02 -17.40
CA GLY A 976 33.90 -50.33 -18.42
C GLY A 976 34.38 -51.80 -18.25
N TRP A 977 33.49 -52.75 -18.51
CA TRP A 977 33.78 -54.18 -18.28
C TRP A 977 34.49 -54.83 -19.48
N CYS A 978 34.30 -54.26 -20.67
CA CYS A 978 35.00 -54.63 -21.89
C CYS A 978 34.93 -53.49 -22.91
N GLY A 979 35.91 -53.38 -23.80
CA GLY A 979 36.01 -52.23 -24.71
C GLY A 979 36.50 -50.94 -24.03
N SER A 980 36.30 -49.79 -24.68
CA SER A 980 36.79 -48.51 -24.23
C SER A 980 35.74 -47.63 -23.52
N GLY A 981 34.46 -48.04 -23.55
CA GLY A 981 33.35 -47.27 -22.99
C GLY A 981 32.96 -47.76 -21.58
N TYR A 982 32.23 -46.90 -20.83
CA TYR A 982 31.69 -47.19 -19.51
C TYR A 982 30.16 -47.46 -19.60
N ASP A 983 29.71 -48.09 -20.67
CA ASP A 983 28.34 -48.31 -21.07
C ASP A 983 27.90 -49.78 -21.04
N LYS A 984 28.70 -50.66 -20.40
CA LYS A 984 28.49 -52.08 -20.39
C LYS A 984 27.85 -52.58 -19.11
N ASP A 985 26.90 -53.58 -19.25
CA ASP A 985 26.33 -54.27 -18.12
C ASP A 985 27.34 -55.15 -17.39
N PRO A 986 27.31 -55.25 -16.05
CA PRO A 986 28.24 -56.08 -15.30
C PRO A 986 27.90 -57.56 -15.50
N ALA A 987 28.97 -58.34 -15.69
CA ALA A 987 28.88 -59.77 -15.81
C ALA A 987 30.03 -60.41 -15.08
N ALA A 988 29.79 -61.64 -14.60
CA ALA A 988 30.83 -62.44 -13.92
C ALA A 988 30.51 -63.95 -14.02
N ARG A 989 31.46 -64.76 -13.67
CA ARG A 989 31.32 -66.23 -13.76
C ARG A 989 31.08 -66.86 -12.38
N ALA A 990 30.07 -67.65 -12.29
CA ALA A 990 29.80 -68.52 -11.15
C ALA A 990 30.30 -69.93 -11.44
N ALA A 991 31.04 -70.56 -10.52
CA ALA A 991 31.64 -71.85 -10.65
C ALA A 991 31.19 -72.75 -9.48
N PHE A 992 30.63 -73.92 -9.81
CA PHE A 992 30.17 -74.88 -8.88
C PHE A 992 30.99 -76.19 -8.97
N GLY A 993 31.52 -76.71 -7.83
CA GLY A 993 32.29 -77.92 -7.72
C GLY A 993 33.79 -77.69 -7.59
N VAL A 994 34.55 -78.80 -7.38
CA VAL A 994 35.99 -78.72 -7.28
C VAL A 994 36.61 -78.82 -8.67
N PHE A 995 37.41 -77.81 -9.03
CA PHE A 995 38.10 -77.78 -10.32
C PHE A 995 39.46 -78.33 -10.18
N HIS A 996 39.74 -79.39 -10.97
CA HIS A 996 41.08 -79.91 -11.16
C HIS A 996 41.78 -79.06 -12.23
N GLY A 997 42.97 -78.61 -12.06
CA GLY A 997 43.86 -77.70 -12.68
C GLY A 997 43.92 -77.45 -14.22
N THR A 998 42.88 -77.86 -14.97
CA THR A 998 42.80 -77.60 -16.43
C THR A 998 41.77 -76.54 -16.83
N ASP A 999 41.03 -76.02 -15.86
CA ASP A 999 40.01 -75.03 -16.18
C ASP A 999 40.52 -73.62 -15.99
N ARG A 1000 40.64 -72.81 -17.04
CA ARG A 1000 41.02 -71.43 -16.98
C ARG A 1000 39.88 -70.63 -16.30
N LEU A 1001 40.14 -70.13 -15.09
CA LEU A 1001 39.44 -69.01 -14.56
C LEU A 1001 39.68 -67.83 -15.49
N VAL A 1002 38.64 -67.33 -16.16
CA VAL A 1002 38.75 -66.11 -16.92
C VAL A 1002 38.74 -64.95 -15.92
N ASP A 1003 39.92 -64.45 -15.63
CA ASP A 1003 40.06 -63.22 -14.83
C ASP A 1003 39.68 -62.03 -15.73
N GLN A 1004 38.51 -61.41 -15.51
CA GLN A 1004 38.15 -60.16 -16.17
C GLN A 1004 39.01 -59.08 -15.51
N ARG A 1005 40.04 -58.66 -16.19
CA ARG A 1005 40.81 -57.45 -15.75
C ARG A 1005 40.07 -56.20 -16.16
N GLU A 1006 39.94 -55.31 -15.24
CA GLU A 1006 39.54 -53.92 -15.54
C GLU A 1006 40.61 -53.30 -16.44
N ASN A 1007 40.25 -52.79 -17.62
CA ASN A 1007 41.14 -51.93 -18.38
C ASN A 1007 41.07 -50.56 -17.72
N TYR A 1008 42.15 -50.10 -17.10
CA TYR A 1008 42.36 -48.80 -16.57
C TYR A 1008 42.70 -47.82 -17.70
#